data_8a1219c66ed00b1d45c81a126400e64a
#
_entry.id   8a1219c66ed00b1d45c81a126400e64a
#
_cell.length_a   1.000
_cell.length_b   1.000
_cell.length_c   1.000
_cell.angle_alpha   90.00
_cell.angle_beta   90.00
_cell.angle_gamma   90.00
#
_symmetry.space_group_name_H-M   'P 1'
#
loop_
_entity.id
_entity.type
_entity.pdbx_description
1 polymer ?
#
loop_
_entity_poly.entity_id
_entity_poly.type
_entity_poly.pdbx_seq_one_letter_code
_entity_poly.pdbx_strand_id
1 'polypeptide(L)'
;MHATGTFTVEPTYPETLAPLAELALNLRWVWHGPTQDLFAALAPEAWAATHDPLAALHGADQARVAQLGDDPEYVARVRAVEADLHDYLDRPAWADGLKDGARAIAYFSMEFGISQTLPNYSGGLGVLAGDHLKAASDLGLPLVALGLLYRHGYFQQSLSADGWQLERYPALDPKRLPLSPVQLSDGQQLRVSVTLAEGRVLHAAVWRAFVGRIPLLLLDTDIDANDADLRTVTDRLYGGDAEHRLRQEILLGIGGVRAARAFCDLTGHLGIEVFHANEGHAGFLGLERIRELMATEELGYEAAKAVARTATVFTTHTPVPAGIDRFPVDLVRRYFGDGGPMCSLLPTVPLDDVIALGAEADPNVFNMAHMGFRLAQRANGVSKLHGVVSRQMFAGLWPGFEPAEVPIGSVTNGVHRGTWADRAVQERASDPLALPDDALWRIRNGLRARLVDEVRGRTRAAWRERGAVDAELGWTERMFDPTALTIGFARRVSTYKRLTLMLRDPDRLRALLLDDERPVQVVIAGKSHPADDEGKRLLQQFLAFTDDRAIRHRIAFLPDYSIGMAGYLYHGCDVWLNNPLRPLEACGTSGMKSALNGGLNLSVLDGWWDELYDGQNGWAIPSAVGIDPERRDDIEADALYDLIEHEVVPTFYERREPAEAPPRWIAKVRHTLAVTGPEVSADRMVREYATDYYRPAARSARAVRPLVDELVEYTGRVRAGWDAVRVGNSQAQVVPDGVDLTAEIDLGDLEDGDVRVEAVIGGVDGAGELVNGTPVRLHFDGSRYRAVLPAHVGRFGYAVRVLPQHRLLAGPAELGLVRYAR
;
A
#
# COMPACT_ATOMS: atom_id res chain seq x y z
N MET A 1 40.98 14.68 12.27
CA MET A 1 41.47 15.63 11.26
C MET A 1 40.27 15.90 10.35
N HIS A 2 39.83 17.15 10.21
CA HIS A 2 38.72 17.49 9.32
C HIS A 2 39.29 17.98 7.99
N ALA A 3 38.67 17.58 6.87
CA ALA A 3 38.99 18.11 5.57
C ALA A 3 38.66 19.61 5.50
N THR A 4 39.57 20.40 4.98
CA THR A 4 39.37 21.85 4.74
C THR A 4 38.71 22.13 3.39
N GLY A 5 38.62 21.13 2.52
CA GLY A 5 37.91 21.14 1.25
C GLY A 5 37.69 19.71 0.76
N THR A 6 36.63 19.50 0.02
CA THR A 6 36.29 18.23 -0.63
C THR A 6 36.15 18.44 -2.12
N PHE A 7 36.70 17.52 -2.91
CA PHE A 7 36.57 17.50 -4.37
C PHE A 7 35.93 16.16 -4.75
N THR A 8 34.94 16.20 -5.62
CA THR A 8 34.38 15.01 -6.26
C THR A 8 34.91 14.96 -7.68
N VAL A 9 35.62 13.90 -8.03
CA VAL A 9 36.09 13.64 -9.39
C VAL A 9 35.25 12.48 -9.92
N GLU A 10 34.50 12.74 -10.98
CA GLU A 10 33.69 11.74 -11.64
C GLU A 10 34.40 11.22 -12.91
N PRO A 11 34.24 9.93 -13.26
CA PRO A 11 34.82 9.39 -14.48
C PRO A 11 34.17 10.03 -15.71
N THR A 12 34.97 10.20 -16.77
CA THR A 12 34.48 10.70 -18.06
C THR A 12 34.11 9.52 -18.95
N TYR A 13 32.88 9.51 -19.44
CA TYR A 13 32.35 8.45 -20.29
C TYR A 13 32.49 8.77 -21.78
N PRO A 14 32.99 7.80 -22.60
CA PRO A 14 32.99 7.97 -24.06
C PRO A 14 31.53 7.93 -24.58
N GLU A 15 31.32 8.51 -25.77
CA GLU A 15 30.00 8.54 -26.41
C GLU A 15 29.35 7.15 -26.57
N THR A 16 30.16 6.11 -26.76
CA THR A 16 29.73 4.73 -26.87
C THR A 16 29.02 4.22 -25.61
N LEU A 17 29.29 4.81 -24.45
CA LEU A 17 28.71 4.46 -23.14
C LEU A 17 27.74 5.54 -22.62
N ALA A 18 27.46 6.59 -23.36
CA ALA A 18 26.52 7.66 -22.97
C ALA A 18 25.11 7.14 -22.54
N PRO A 19 24.55 6.07 -23.17
CA PRO A 19 23.25 5.54 -22.75
C PRO A 19 23.17 5.05 -21.30
N LEU A 20 24.29 4.71 -20.66
CA LEU A 20 24.30 4.26 -19.27
C LEU A 20 23.69 5.30 -18.31
N ALA A 21 23.80 6.59 -18.61
CA ALA A 21 23.22 7.66 -17.79
C ALA A 21 21.69 7.62 -17.80
N GLU A 22 21.07 7.44 -18.98
CA GLU A 22 19.61 7.28 -19.11
C GLU A 22 19.14 6.00 -18.42
N LEU A 23 19.84 4.90 -18.66
CA LEU A 23 19.52 3.58 -18.05
C LEU A 23 19.60 3.62 -16.52
N ALA A 24 20.50 4.41 -15.93
CA ALA A 24 20.61 4.58 -14.48
C ALA A 24 19.47 5.41 -13.88
N LEU A 25 18.97 6.40 -14.62
CA LEU A 25 17.92 7.31 -14.16
C LEU A 25 16.51 6.72 -14.32
N ASN A 26 16.29 5.76 -15.21
CA ASN A 26 15.02 5.10 -15.34
C ASN A 26 14.96 3.87 -14.40
N LEU A 27 14.16 3.97 -13.36
CA LEU A 27 14.04 2.94 -12.31
C LEU A 27 13.49 1.59 -12.80
N ARG A 28 13.20 1.42 -14.11
CA ARG A 28 12.93 0.11 -14.70
C ARG A 28 14.08 -0.88 -14.45
N TRP A 29 15.31 -0.42 -14.31
CA TRP A 29 16.45 -1.27 -13.98
C TRP A 29 16.23 -2.12 -12.71
N VAL A 30 15.37 -1.68 -11.78
CA VAL A 30 15.06 -2.43 -10.54
C VAL A 30 14.54 -3.83 -10.83
N TRP A 31 13.81 -4.00 -11.94
CA TRP A 31 13.22 -5.30 -12.34
C TRP A 31 13.70 -5.77 -13.73
N HIS A 32 14.74 -5.14 -14.28
CA HIS A 32 15.31 -5.50 -15.56
C HIS A 32 16.74 -6.03 -15.41
N GLY A 33 16.89 -7.36 -15.34
CA GLY A 33 18.17 -8.03 -15.12
C GLY A 33 19.28 -7.63 -16.10
N PRO A 34 19.02 -7.54 -17.43
CA PRO A 34 20.05 -7.10 -18.39
C PRO A 34 20.63 -5.71 -18.09
N THR A 35 19.83 -4.76 -17.60
CA THR A 35 20.33 -3.45 -17.15
C THR A 35 21.23 -3.58 -15.94
N GLN A 36 20.83 -4.39 -14.94
CA GLN A 36 21.64 -4.66 -13.75
C GLN A 36 23.00 -5.27 -14.11
N ASP A 37 23.01 -6.22 -15.07
CA ASP A 37 24.23 -6.91 -15.54
C ASP A 37 25.22 -5.91 -16.19
N LEU A 38 24.77 -4.81 -16.80
CA LEU A 38 25.65 -3.76 -17.34
C LEU A 38 26.40 -3.03 -16.22
N PHE A 39 25.69 -2.61 -15.17
CA PHE A 39 26.30 -1.88 -14.05
C PHE A 39 27.16 -2.78 -13.19
N ALA A 40 26.80 -4.04 -13.03
CA ALA A 40 27.63 -5.05 -12.39
C ALA A 40 28.96 -5.27 -13.11
N ALA A 41 28.96 -5.24 -14.44
CA ALA A 41 30.17 -5.36 -15.26
C ALA A 41 31.02 -4.07 -15.26
N LEU A 42 30.38 -2.89 -15.19
CA LEU A 42 31.03 -1.59 -15.17
C LEU A 42 31.87 -1.39 -13.90
N ALA A 43 31.26 -1.60 -12.73
CA ALA A 43 31.88 -1.38 -11.43
C ALA A 43 31.49 -2.50 -10.44
N PRO A 44 32.10 -3.69 -10.52
CA PRO A 44 31.68 -4.88 -9.75
C PRO A 44 31.65 -4.65 -8.24
N GLU A 45 32.65 -3.97 -7.70
CA GLU A 45 32.76 -3.73 -6.25
C GLU A 45 31.69 -2.74 -5.76
N ALA A 46 31.50 -1.62 -6.48
CA ALA A 46 30.48 -0.64 -6.15
C ALA A 46 29.07 -1.24 -6.28
N TRP A 47 28.84 -2.03 -7.32
CA TRP A 47 27.58 -2.72 -7.53
C TRP A 47 27.28 -3.74 -6.42
N ALA A 48 28.25 -4.58 -6.08
CA ALA A 48 28.09 -5.56 -5.01
C ALA A 48 27.79 -4.92 -3.64
N ALA A 49 28.35 -3.73 -3.38
CA ALA A 49 28.14 -3.00 -2.14
C ALA A 49 26.80 -2.27 -2.07
N THR A 50 26.27 -1.77 -3.21
CA THR A 50 25.17 -0.81 -3.21
C THR A 50 23.95 -1.25 -4.03
N HIS A 51 24.13 -2.06 -5.07
CA HIS A 51 23.15 -2.34 -6.11
C HIS A 51 22.54 -1.05 -6.68
N ASP A 52 23.38 -0.02 -6.85
CA ASP A 52 22.98 1.30 -7.30
C ASP A 52 23.70 1.66 -8.61
N PRO A 53 22.98 1.85 -9.73
CA PRO A 53 23.57 2.26 -11.01
C PRO A 53 24.31 3.59 -10.93
N LEU A 54 23.81 4.57 -10.17
CA LEU A 54 24.48 5.86 -10.03
C LEU A 54 25.78 5.74 -9.23
N ALA A 55 25.77 4.94 -8.15
CA ALA A 55 27.01 4.64 -7.43
C ALA A 55 28.02 3.88 -8.31
N ALA A 56 27.55 2.98 -9.18
CA ALA A 56 28.41 2.31 -10.15
C ALA A 56 28.98 3.29 -11.19
N LEU A 57 28.18 4.22 -11.71
CA LEU A 57 28.64 5.25 -12.64
C LEU A 57 29.68 6.19 -12.00
N HIS A 58 29.41 6.69 -10.80
CA HIS A 58 30.31 7.64 -10.13
C HIS A 58 31.57 6.97 -9.55
N GLY A 59 31.47 5.68 -9.19
CA GLY A 59 32.56 4.93 -8.60
C GLY A 59 33.40 4.08 -9.56
N ALA A 60 33.09 4.08 -10.86
CA ALA A 60 33.82 3.31 -11.85
C ALA A 60 35.25 3.84 -12.04
N ASP A 61 36.22 2.91 -12.14
CA ASP A 61 37.60 3.27 -12.48
C ASP A 61 37.70 3.78 -13.91
N GLN A 62 38.41 4.89 -14.12
CA GLN A 62 38.56 5.51 -15.46
C GLN A 62 39.21 4.59 -16.50
N ALA A 63 40.17 3.74 -16.09
CA ALA A 63 40.77 2.76 -16.99
C ALA A 63 39.78 1.68 -17.39
N ARG A 64 38.92 1.26 -16.44
CA ARG A 64 37.83 0.31 -16.71
C ARG A 64 36.79 0.91 -17.64
N VAL A 65 36.40 2.16 -17.47
CA VAL A 65 35.48 2.87 -18.37
C VAL A 65 36.04 2.92 -19.79
N ALA A 66 37.33 3.29 -19.95
CA ALA A 66 37.99 3.30 -21.24
C ALA A 66 38.02 1.90 -21.88
N GLN A 67 38.42 0.88 -21.11
CA GLN A 67 38.46 -0.52 -21.56
C GLN A 67 37.08 -0.98 -22.10
N LEU A 68 36.03 -0.71 -21.37
CA LEU A 68 34.66 -1.10 -21.75
C LEU A 68 34.11 -0.27 -22.89
N GLY A 69 34.53 1.00 -23.03
CA GLY A 69 34.16 1.87 -24.16
C GLY A 69 34.78 1.40 -25.48
N ASP A 70 35.89 0.69 -25.42
CA ASP A 70 36.60 0.08 -26.56
C ASP A 70 36.21 -1.39 -26.80
N ASP A 71 35.44 -2.01 -25.89
CA ASP A 71 34.96 -3.39 -26.00
C ASP A 71 33.69 -3.46 -26.87
N PRO A 72 33.75 -4.00 -28.10
CA PRO A 72 32.57 -4.04 -28.99
C PRO A 72 31.41 -4.85 -28.41
N GLU A 73 31.69 -5.91 -27.62
CA GLU A 73 30.65 -6.75 -27.04
C GLU A 73 29.90 -5.99 -25.93
N TYR A 74 30.61 -5.31 -25.06
CA TYR A 74 29.99 -4.50 -24.02
C TYR A 74 29.18 -3.32 -24.60
N VAL A 75 29.75 -2.61 -25.58
CA VAL A 75 29.06 -1.51 -26.27
C VAL A 75 27.79 -2.01 -27.00
N ALA A 76 27.85 -3.19 -27.64
CA ALA A 76 26.66 -3.79 -28.26
C ALA A 76 25.57 -4.12 -27.24
N ARG A 77 25.97 -4.63 -26.05
CA ARG A 77 25.02 -4.89 -24.95
C ARG A 77 24.38 -3.59 -24.42
N VAL A 78 25.17 -2.53 -24.24
CA VAL A 78 24.63 -1.21 -23.80
C VAL A 78 23.57 -0.72 -24.79
N ARG A 79 23.87 -0.75 -26.11
CA ARG A 79 22.91 -0.34 -27.14
C ARG A 79 21.67 -1.22 -27.22
N ALA A 80 21.82 -2.53 -27.00
CA ALA A 80 20.69 -3.45 -26.99
C ALA A 80 19.74 -3.18 -25.80
N VAL A 81 20.28 -2.87 -24.62
CA VAL A 81 19.50 -2.55 -23.43
C VAL A 81 18.85 -1.16 -23.53
N GLU A 82 19.53 -0.19 -24.15
CA GLU A 82 18.93 1.11 -24.49
C GLU A 82 17.75 0.96 -25.45
N ALA A 83 17.93 0.21 -26.55
CA ALA A 83 16.87 -0.06 -27.51
C ALA A 83 15.68 -0.79 -26.88
N ASP A 84 15.94 -1.74 -25.96
CA ASP A 84 14.90 -2.43 -25.19
C ASP A 84 14.15 -1.49 -24.23
N LEU A 85 14.82 -0.53 -23.61
CA LEU A 85 14.14 0.50 -22.80
C LEU A 85 13.21 1.34 -23.67
N HIS A 86 13.69 1.85 -24.82
CA HIS A 86 12.87 2.65 -25.73
C HIS A 86 11.69 1.85 -26.30
N ASP A 87 11.91 0.60 -26.73
CA ASP A 87 10.81 -0.28 -27.13
C ASP A 87 9.80 -0.48 -26.01
N TYR A 88 10.26 -0.72 -24.78
CA TYR A 88 9.38 -0.84 -23.61
C TYR A 88 8.55 0.42 -23.39
N LEU A 89 9.13 1.60 -23.53
CA LEU A 89 8.42 2.87 -23.32
C LEU A 89 7.37 3.13 -24.42
N ASP A 90 7.65 2.76 -25.67
CA ASP A 90 6.86 3.13 -26.85
C ASP A 90 5.84 2.05 -27.26
N ARG A 91 6.10 0.77 -26.98
CA ARG A 91 5.21 -0.32 -27.42
C ARG A 91 3.84 -0.24 -26.77
N PRO A 92 2.77 -0.59 -27.51
CA PRO A 92 1.43 -0.71 -26.96
C PRO A 92 1.39 -1.67 -25.75
N ALA A 93 0.57 -1.33 -24.77
CA ALA A 93 0.40 -2.12 -23.56
C ALA A 93 -1.08 -2.43 -23.31
N TRP A 94 -1.38 -3.16 -22.23
CA TRP A 94 -2.74 -3.60 -21.92
C TRP A 94 -3.75 -2.43 -21.82
N ALA A 95 -3.34 -1.30 -21.26
CA ALA A 95 -4.24 -0.16 -21.04
C ALA A 95 -4.73 0.48 -22.34
N ASP A 96 -3.95 0.38 -23.45
CA ASP A 96 -4.36 0.89 -24.76
C ASP A 96 -5.61 0.18 -25.31
N GLY A 97 -5.85 -1.05 -24.88
CA GLY A 97 -7.05 -1.82 -25.19
C GLY A 97 -8.27 -1.49 -24.31
N LEU A 98 -8.12 -0.69 -23.25
CA LEU A 98 -9.18 -0.41 -22.30
C LEU A 98 -10.13 0.67 -22.83
N LYS A 99 -11.28 0.25 -23.34
CA LYS A 99 -12.31 1.19 -23.82
C LYS A 99 -12.83 2.06 -22.68
N ASP A 100 -12.99 3.36 -22.96
CA ASP A 100 -13.45 4.38 -22.00
C ASP A 100 -12.63 4.47 -20.71
N GLY A 101 -11.35 4.10 -20.76
CA GLY A 101 -10.39 4.29 -19.68
C GLY A 101 -10.24 5.76 -19.28
N ALA A 102 -9.64 6.01 -18.14
CA ALA A 102 -9.25 7.35 -17.72
C ALA A 102 -8.14 7.87 -18.65
N ARG A 103 -8.23 9.15 -19.05
CA ARG A 103 -7.22 9.79 -19.92
C ARG A 103 -5.88 9.99 -19.21
N ALA A 104 -5.93 10.38 -17.94
CA ALA A 104 -4.78 10.43 -17.05
C ALA A 104 -5.26 10.30 -15.60
N ILE A 105 -4.40 9.68 -14.77
CA ILE A 105 -4.66 9.38 -13.36
C ILE A 105 -3.56 10.03 -12.53
N ALA A 106 -3.90 10.81 -11.51
CA ALA A 106 -2.95 11.29 -10.51
C ALA A 106 -3.04 10.43 -9.26
N TYR A 107 -1.93 9.80 -8.88
CA TYR A 107 -1.82 8.90 -7.72
C TYR A 107 -1.03 9.56 -6.59
N PHE A 108 -1.66 9.85 -5.47
CA PHE A 108 -1.08 10.57 -4.33
C PHE A 108 -0.75 9.62 -3.20
N SER A 109 0.49 9.61 -2.77
CA SER A 109 0.93 8.84 -1.60
C SER A 109 2.03 9.57 -0.84
N MET A 110 2.01 9.44 0.50
CA MET A 110 3.04 10.00 1.37
C MET A 110 4.40 9.32 1.14
N GLU A 111 4.43 8.07 0.69
CA GLU A 111 5.64 7.26 0.55
C GLU A 111 5.59 6.38 -0.71
N PHE A 112 6.78 6.16 -1.31
CA PHE A 112 6.97 5.28 -2.46
C PHE A 112 8.22 4.42 -2.29
N GLY A 113 8.02 3.11 -2.10
CA GLY A 113 9.08 2.12 -1.98
C GLY A 113 9.44 1.49 -3.31
N ILE A 114 10.18 2.19 -4.17
CA ILE A 114 10.57 1.69 -5.49
C ILE A 114 11.84 0.86 -5.41
N SER A 115 12.87 1.39 -4.76
CA SER A 115 14.21 0.81 -4.64
C SER A 115 14.87 1.27 -3.35
N GLN A 116 15.91 0.57 -2.90
CA GLN A 116 16.76 1.03 -1.82
C GLN A 116 17.55 2.31 -2.17
N THR A 117 17.76 2.59 -3.46
CA THR A 117 18.48 3.78 -3.94
C THR A 117 17.62 5.05 -3.87
N LEU A 118 16.29 4.93 -3.71
CA LEU A 118 15.36 6.03 -3.43
C LEU A 118 14.61 5.71 -2.13
N PRO A 119 15.20 5.99 -0.94
CA PRO A 119 14.66 5.60 0.36
C PRO A 119 13.49 6.48 0.80
N ASN A 120 12.44 6.57 -0.01
CA ASN A 120 11.24 7.40 0.17
C ASN A 120 10.07 6.58 0.72
N TYR A 121 10.34 5.64 1.64
CA TYR A 121 9.34 4.74 2.24
C TYR A 121 9.74 4.33 3.65
N SER A 122 8.77 3.94 4.47
CA SER A 122 8.99 3.38 5.81
C SER A 122 8.51 1.93 5.93
N GLY A 123 7.44 1.57 5.25
CA GLY A 123 6.77 0.29 5.45
C GLY A 123 5.96 -0.20 4.26
N GLY A 124 4.93 -1.03 4.56
CA GLY A 124 4.12 -1.73 3.57
C GLY A 124 3.35 -0.82 2.63
N LEU A 125 2.90 0.35 3.11
CA LEU A 125 2.16 1.32 2.31
C LEU A 125 3.02 1.83 1.13
N GLY A 126 4.25 2.26 1.42
CA GLY A 126 5.15 2.77 0.39
C GLY A 126 5.60 1.69 -0.59
N VAL A 127 5.89 0.48 -0.08
CA VAL A 127 6.25 -0.64 -0.96
C VAL A 127 5.10 -1.02 -1.88
N LEU A 128 3.85 -0.99 -1.38
CA LEU A 128 2.67 -1.20 -2.22
C LEU A 128 2.51 -0.10 -3.28
N ALA A 129 2.66 1.17 -2.90
CA ALA A 129 2.62 2.27 -3.85
C ALA A 129 3.69 2.10 -4.94
N GLY A 130 4.90 1.66 -4.57
CA GLY A 130 5.96 1.31 -5.53
C GLY A 130 5.57 0.17 -6.46
N ASP A 131 5.00 -0.92 -5.93
CA ASP A 131 4.54 -2.05 -6.72
C ASP A 131 3.38 -1.67 -7.66
N HIS A 132 2.49 -0.77 -7.21
CA HIS A 132 1.42 -0.20 -8.03
C HIS A 132 1.99 0.57 -9.23
N LEU A 133 2.98 1.45 -9.02
CA LEU A 133 3.60 2.21 -10.10
C LEU A 133 4.30 1.30 -11.12
N LYS A 134 5.03 0.28 -10.66
CA LYS A 134 5.73 -0.68 -11.52
C LYS A 134 4.74 -1.47 -12.39
N ALA A 135 3.68 -2.01 -11.78
CA ALA A 135 2.63 -2.70 -12.50
C ALA A 135 1.85 -1.76 -13.45
N ALA A 136 1.56 -0.52 -13.02
CA ALA A 136 0.95 0.48 -13.89
C ALA A 136 1.84 0.80 -15.09
N SER A 137 3.17 0.85 -14.91
CA SER A 137 4.14 1.01 -16.00
C SER A 137 4.11 -0.16 -16.98
N ASP A 138 4.14 -1.40 -16.48
CA ASP A 138 4.10 -2.59 -17.32
C ASP A 138 2.78 -2.72 -18.10
N LEU A 139 1.68 -2.30 -17.48
CA LEU A 139 0.35 -2.28 -18.09
C LEU A 139 0.08 -1.05 -18.97
N GLY A 140 0.96 -0.04 -18.95
CA GLY A 140 0.83 1.18 -19.77
C GLY A 140 -0.28 2.12 -19.32
N LEU A 141 -0.63 2.15 -18.01
CA LEU A 141 -1.62 3.10 -17.51
C LEU A 141 -1.11 4.54 -17.62
N PRO A 142 -1.95 5.50 -18.04
CA PRO A 142 -1.59 6.91 -18.10
C PRO A 142 -1.61 7.53 -16.69
N LEU A 143 -0.60 7.23 -15.87
CA LEU A 143 -0.54 7.60 -14.47
C LEU A 143 0.62 8.57 -14.21
N VAL A 144 0.37 9.58 -13.36
CA VAL A 144 1.37 10.47 -12.77
C VAL A 144 1.29 10.32 -11.26
N ALA A 145 2.41 10.01 -10.61
CA ALA A 145 2.46 9.84 -9.16
C ALA A 145 3.00 11.09 -8.46
N LEU A 146 2.45 11.39 -7.27
CA LEU A 146 2.75 12.57 -6.47
C LEU A 146 3.15 12.17 -5.06
N GLY A 147 4.29 12.68 -4.59
CA GLY A 147 4.80 12.46 -3.24
C GLY A 147 5.66 13.60 -2.73
N LEU A 148 6.27 13.40 -1.58
CA LEU A 148 7.23 14.34 -0.98
C LEU A 148 8.65 13.77 -1.07
N LEU A 149 9.65 14.62 -1.26
CA LEU A 149 11.05 14.21 -1.23
C LEU A 149 11.62 14.42 0.18
N TYR A 150 11.78 13.34 0.93
CA TYR A 150 12.30 13.42 2.29
C TYR A 150 13.83 13.46 2.30
N ARG A 151 14.39 14.57 2.80
CA ARG A 151 15.86 14.79 2.85
C ARG A 151 16.62 13.80 3.73
N HIS A 152 15.95 13.20 4.70
CA HIS A 152 16.50 12.18 5.57
C HIS A 152 15.80 10.83 5.42
N GLY A 153 14.83 10.70 4.50
CA GLY A 153 14.07 9.48 4.28
C GLY A 153 13.39 8.96 5.55
N TYR A 154 13.48 7.64 5.76
CA TYR A 154 13.19 6.98 7.02
C TYR A 154 14.53 6.58 7.67
N PHE A 155 14.54 6.25 8.97
CA PHE A 155 15.80 6.02 9.68
C PHE A 155 16.53 4.73 9.26
N GLN A 156 17.85 4.75 9.40
CA GLN A 156 18.69 3.56 9.42
C GLN A 156 18.79 3.03 10.86
N GLN A 157 18.51 1.73 11.02
CA GLN A 157 18.54 1.08 12.31
C GLN A 157 19.95 0.53 12.61
N SER A 158 20.45 0.81 13.80
CA SER A 158 21.55 0.09 14.41
C SER A 158 21.14 -0.38 15.81
N LEU A 159 21.97 -1.22 16.43
CA LEU A 159 21.71 -1.76 17.76
C LEU A 159 22.83 -1.36 18.70
N SER A 160 22.49 -0.95 19.93
CA SER A 160 23.45 -0.80 21.01
C SER A 160 24.00 -2.15 21.46
N ALA A 161 25.04 -2.14 22.30
CA ALA A 161 25.64 -3.36 22.82
C ALA A 161 24.65 -4.26 23.58
N ASP A 162 23.66 -3.67 24.25
CA ASP A 162 22.58 -4.34 24.97
C ASP A 162 21.31 -4.60 24.12
N GLY A 163 21.38 -4.38 22.80
CA GLY A 163 20.31 -4.69 21.85
C GLY A 163 19.21 -3.64 21.72
N TRP A 164 19.40 -2.43 22.29
CA TRP A 164 18.43 -1.34 22.10
C TRP A 164 18.54 -0.76 20.69
N GLN A 165 17.38 -0.50 20.03
CA GLN A 165 17.34 0.13 18.72
C GLN A 165 17.82 1.58 18.79
N LEU A 166 18.71 1.95 17.88
CA LEU A 166 19.23 3.29 17.64
C LEU A 166 18.85 3.72 16.22
N GLU A 167 18.49 5.00 16.06
CA GLU A 167 18.07 5.57 14.78
C GLU A 167 19.09 6.59 14.27
N ARG A 168 19.51 6.42 13.01
CA ARG A 168 20.35 7.38 12.28
C ARG A 168 19.59 7.91 11.07
N TYR A 169 19.74 9.20 10.81
CA TYR A 169 19.06 9.91 9.73
C TYR A 169 20.08 10.57 8.81
N PRO A 170 20.73 9.84 7.89
CA PRO A 170 21.67 10.43 6.95
C PRO A 170 20.95 11.40 6.02
N ALA A 171 21.59 12.54 5.72
CA ALA A 171 21.10 13.48 4.74
C ALA A 171 21.27 12.93 3.33
N LEU A 172 20.21 13.00 2.52
CA LEU A 172 20.20 12.60 1.13
C LEU A 172 20.48 13.82 0.23
N ASP A 173 21.35 13.67 -0.75
CA ASP A 173 21.56 14.66 -1.80
C ASP A 173 20.71 14.28 -3.02
N PRO A 174 19.68 15.05 -3.40
CA PRO A 174 18.83 14.75 -4.55
C PRO A 174 19.60 14.58 -5.87
N LYS A 175 20.75 15.21 -6.02
CA LYS A 175 21.60 15.09 -7.21
C LYS A 175 22.30 13.72 -7.32
N ARG A 176 22.33 12.96 -6.21
CA ARG A 176 22.90 11.61 -6.14
C ARG A 176 21.82 10.52 -6.12
N LEU A 177 20.55 10.90 -6.18
CA LEU A 177 19.42 10.01 -6.29
C LEU A 177 19.01 9.87 -7.77
N PRO A 178 18.26 8.82 -8.15
CA PRO A 178 17.75 8.65 -9.51
C PRO A 178 16.62 9.65 -9.83
N LEU A 179 16.95 10.94 -9.70
CA LEU A 179 16.03 12.06 -9.82
C LEU A 179 16.56 13.07 -10.85
N SER A 180 15.65 13.72 -11.55
CA SER A 180 15.92 14.89 -12.37
C SER A 180 15.02 16.06 -11.96
N PRO A 181 15.51 17.32 -11.98
CA PRO A 181 14.62 18.45 -11.75
C PRO A 181 13.63 18.58 -12.91
N VAL A 182 12.36 18.88 -12.62
CA VAL A 182 11.42 19.29 -13.66
C VAL A 182 11.76 20.72 -14.08
N GLN A 183 12.12 20.90 -15.34
CA GLN A 183 12.56 22.20 -15.85
C GLN A 183 11.48 22.90 -16.65
N LEU A 184 11.36 24.21 -16.45
CA LEU A 184 10.61 25.13 -17.29
C LEU A 184 11.35 25.40 -18.62
N SER A 185 10.67 26.02 -19.58
CA SER A 185 11.25 26.37 -20.88
C SER A 185 12.45 27.32 -20.81
N ASP A 186 12.57 28.09 -19.72
CA ASP A 186 13.71 28.98 -19.45
C ASP A 186 14.89 28.30 -18.73
N GLY A 187 14.78 27.00 -18.48
CA GLY A 187 15.77 26.19 -17.76
C GLY A 187 15.71 26.27 -16.23
N GLN A 188 14.81 27.07 -15.67
CA GLN A 188 14.59 27.07 -14.22
C GLN A 188 13.85 25.82 -13.76
N GLN A 189 14.13 25.37 -12.53
CA GLN A 189 13.38 24.26 -11.94
C GLN A 189 11.94 24.68 -11.60
N LEU A 190 10.96 23.86 -11.99
CA LEU A 190 9.56 24.04 -11.64
C LEU A 190 9.42 24.10 -10.10
N ARG A 191 8.68 25.12 -9.63
CA ARG A 191 8.33 25.30 -8.23
C ARG A 191 6.82 25.47 -8.12
N VAL A 192 6.28 24.94 -7.05
CA VAL A 192 4.88 25.17 -6.63
C VAL A 192 4.89 25.84 -5.26
N SER A 193 3.81 26.52 -4.93
CA SER A 193 3.67 27.19 -3.63
C SER A 193 2.30 26.90 -3.02
N VAL A 194 2.25 26.88 -1.68
CA VAL A 194 1.03 26.74 -0.89
C VAL A 194 1.04 27.82 0.19
N THR A 195 -0.08 28.52 0.34
CA THR A 195 -0.26 29.47 1.45
C THR A 195 -0.60 28.69 2.71
N LEU A 196 0.16 28.92 3.77
CA LEU A 196 -0.04 28.36 5.10
C LEU A 196 -0.69 29.39 6.02
N ALA A 197 -0.84 29.03 7.31
CA ALA A 197 -1.32 29.93 8.34
C ALA A 197 -0.54 31.27 8.35
N GLU A 198 -1.22 32.36 8.73
CA GLU A 198 -0.67 33.71 8.83
C GLU A 198 -0.13 34.28 7.50
N GLY A 199 -0.66 33.76 6.37
CA GLY A 199 -0.26 34.18 5.03
C GLY A 199 1.17 33.81 4.62
N ARG A 200 1.84 32.93 5.37
CA ARG A 200 3.17 32.40 5.01
C ARG A 200 3.08 31.53 3.75
N VAL A 201 4.03 31.67 2.88
CA VAL A 201 4.08 30.90 1.62
C VAL A 201 5.15 29.83 1.73
N LEU A 202 4.72 28.57 1.58
CA LEU A 202 5.59 27.42 1.45
C LEU A 202 5.85 27.15 -0.02
N HIS A 203 7.11 27.15 -0.42
CA HIS A 203 7.54 26.81 -1.77
C HIS A 203 8.11 25.39 -1.81
N ALA A 204 7.87 24.67 -2.89
CA ALA A 204 8.49 23.36 -3.12
C ALA A 204 9.02 23.27 -4.54
N ALA A 205 10.26 22.83 -4.70
CA ALA A 205 10.84 22.42 -5.97
C ALA A 205 10.30 21.05 -6.38
N VAL A 206 10.10 20.85 -7.68
CA VAL A 206 9.57 19.59 -8.21
C VAL A 206 10.72 18.77 -8.81
N TRP A 207 10.94 17.59 -8.24
CA TRP A 207 11.82 16.55 -8.76
C TRP A 207 11.03 15.46 -9.43
N ARG A 208 11.62 14.76 -10.41
CA ARG A 208 11.00 13.67 -11.14
C ARG A 208 11.90 12.44 -11.12
N ALA A 209 11.32 11.28 -10.76
CA ALA A 209 11.87 9.96 -11.06
C ALA A 209 11.03 9.30 -12.16
N PHE A 210 11.63 8.50 -13.02
CA PHE A 210 10.91 7.63 -13.95
C PHE A 210 10.85 6.20 -13.40
N VAL A 211 9.65 5.72 -13.12
CA VAL A 211 9.39 4.32 -12.78
C VAL A 211 8.90 3.61 -14.05
N GLY A 212 9.84 3.26 -14.91
CA GLY A 212 9.52 2.87 -16.28
C GLY A 212 8.82 4.00 -17.02
N ARG A 213 7.55 3.81 -17.39
CA ARG A 213 6.68 4.80 -18.07
C ARG A 213 6.13 5.86 -17.13
N ILE A 214 6.09 5.59 -15.82
CA ILE A 214 5.36 6.41 -14.86
C ILE A 214 6.26 7.51 -14.30
N PRO A 215 5.94 8.81 -14.51
CA PRO A 215 6.61 9.91 -13.82
C PRO A 215 6.13 9.95 -12.35
N LEU A 216 7.08 9.90 -11.44
CA LEU A 216 6.89 10.15 -10.01
C LEU A 216 7.43 11.54 -9.68
N LEU A 217 6.54 12.46 -9.34
CA LEU A 217 6.86 13.83 -8.95
C LEU A 217 7.01 13.91 -7.42
N LEU A 218 8.14 14.41 -6.96
CA LEU A 218 8.47 14.55 -5.56
C LEU A 218 8.70 16.02 -5.21
N LEU A 219 7.96 16.51 -4.20
CA LEU A 219 8.02 17.90 -3.75
C LEU A 219 9.08 18.06 -2.65
N ASP A 220 9.95 19.05 -2.82
CA ASP A 220 11.10 19.33 -1.94
C ASP A 220 11.03 20.75 -1.43
N THR A 221 10.90 20.94 -0.12
CA THR A 221 10.85 22.27 0.50
C THR A 221 12.22 22.79 0.95
N ASP A 222 13.28 21.97 0.90
CA ASP A 222 14.62 22.40 1.28
C ASP A 222 15.28 23.25 0.17
N ILE A 223 14.72 24.43 -0.06
CA ILE A 223 15.14 25.41 -1.05
C ILE A 223 15.29 26.80 -0.43
N ASP A 224 16.16 27.65 -1.01
CA ASP A 224 16.48 28.97 -0.47
C ASP A 224 15.32 29.97 -0.48
N ALA A 225 14.23 29.67 -1.20
CA ALA A 225 13.01 30.48 -1.21
C ALA A 225 12.21 30.37 0.10
N ASN A 226 12.50 29.38 0.93
CA ASN A 226 11.83 29.14 2.21
C ASN A 226 12.68 29.61 3.40
N ASP A 227 12.02 30.08 4.43
CA ASP A 227 12.60 30.25 5.76
C ASP A 227 13.05 28.91 6.35
N ALA A 228 13.97 28.95 7.32
CA ALA A 228 14.63 27.77 7.86
C ALA A 228 13.64 26.70 8.41
N ASP A 229 12.54 27.10 9.05
CA ASP A 229 11.53 26.18 9.56
C ASP A 229 10.64 25.58 8.45
N LEU A 230 10.37 26.31 7.38
CA LEU A 230 9.64 25.82 6.22
C LEU A 230 10.48 24.89 5.36
N ARG A 231 11.80 25.05 5.33
CA ARG A 231 12.72 24.12 4.65
C ARG A 231 12.66 22.71 5.23
N THR A 232 12.29 22.57 6.50
CA THR A 232 12.23 21.27 7.19
C THR A 232 10.91 20.52 6.98
N VAL A 233 9.92 21.07 6.28
CA VAL A 233 8.62 20.40 6.07
C VAL A 233 8.79 19.03 5.38
N THR A 234 9.75 18.90 4.47
CA THR A 234 10.09 17.61 3.84
C THR A 234 11.41 17.02 4.36
N ASP A 235 11.70 17.15 5.66
CA ASP A 235 12.92 16.60 6.24
C ASP A 235 12.83 15.08 6.43
N ARG A 236 11.78 14.56 7.07
CA ARG A 236 11.63 13.15 7.45
C ARG A 236 10.22 12.63 7.20
N LEU A 237 10.16 11.40 6.76
CA LEU A 237 8.92 10.65 6.67
C LEU A 237 8.43 10.26 8.07
N TYR A 238 7.18 10.60 8.40
CA TYR A 238 6.55 10.36 9.71
C TYR A 238 7.28 10.97 10.91
N GLY A 239 8.05 12.02 10.67
CA GLY A 239 8.71 12.80 11.72
C GLY A 239 7.87 13.96 12.22
N GLY A 240 8.34 14.62 13.28
CA GLY A 240 7.76 15.83 13.83
C GLY A 240 6.48 15.63 14.66
N ASP A 241 5.82 16.75 14.97
CA ASP A 241 4.56 16.81 15.69
C ASP A 241 3.34 16.86 14.75
N ALA A 242 2.16 17.06 15.31
CA ALA A 242 0.91 17.15 14.55
C ALA A 242 0.92 18.31 13.53
N GLU A 243 1.53 19.43 13.88
CA GLU A 243 1.60 20.59 12.98
C GLU A 243 2.55 20.33 11.81
N HIS A 244 3.70 19.70 12.05
CA HIS A 244 4.62 19.28 11.00
C HIS A 244 3.95 18.32 10.03
N ARG A 245 3.22 17.33 10.55
CA ARG A 245 2.44 16.38 9.75
C ARG A 245 1.37 17.07 8.92
N LEU A 246 0.61 18.00 9.52
CA LEU A 246 -0.40 18.77 8.79
C LEU A 246 0.21 19.55 7.63
N ARG A 247 1.38 20.19 7.81
CA ARG A 247 2.09 20.91 6.74
C ARG A 247 2.49 19.97 5.60
N GLN A 248 2.96 18.75 5.90
CA GLN A 248 3.28 17.74 4.90
C GLN A 248 2.04 17.33 4.10
N GLU A 249 0.92 17.08 4.76
CA GLU A 249 -0.32 16.66 4.10
C GLU A 249 -0.96 17.78 3.28
N ILE A 250 -0.89 19.03 3.74
CA ILE A 250 -1.29 20.21 2.95
C ILE A 250 -0.41 20.33 1.69
N LEU A 251 0.90 20.18 1.83
CA LEU A 251 1.82 20.23 0.69
C LEU A 251 1.55 19.09 -0.29
N LEU A 252 1.38 17.87 0.20
CA LEU A 252 1.07 16.71 -0.66
C LEU A 252 -0.24 16.91 -1.42
N GLY A 253 -1.32 17.27 -0.73
CA GLY A 253 -2.63 17.41 -1.34
C GLY A 253 -2.72 18.62 -2.25
N ILE A 254 -2.50 19.82 -1.73
CA ILE A 254 -2.65 21.09 -2.46
C ILE A 254 -1.47 21.29 -3.42
N GLY A 255 -0.24 21.23 -2.91
CA GLY A 255 0.97 21.39 -3.73
C GLY A 255 1.10 20.33 -4.79
N GLY A 256 0.73 19.09 -4.48
CA GLY A 256 0.75 17.97 -5.41
C GLY A 256 -0.20 18.15 -6.60
N VAL A 257 -1.44 18.63 -6.39
CA VAL A 257 -2.36 18.94 -7.50
C VAL A 257 -1.77 20.02 -8.40
N ARG A 258 -1.21 21.10 -7.82
CA ARG A 258 -0.56 22.16 -8.59
C ARG A 258 0.64 21.67 -9.40
N ALA A 259 1.48 20.82 -8.80
CA ALA A 259 2.63 20.21 -9.46
C ALA A 259 2.20 19.29 -10.62
N ALA A 260 1.17 18.48 -10.41
CA ALA A 260 0.64 17.60 -11.44
C ALA A 260 0.10 18.37 -12.64
N ARG A 261 -0.65 19.47 -12.41
CA ARG A 261 -1.15 20.33 -13.48
C ARG A 261 0.00 20.97 -14.27
N ALA A 262 0.91 21.64 -13.56
CA ALA A 262 2.07 22.29 -14.19
C ALA A 262 2.93 21.28 -14.99
N PHE A 263 3.12 20.07 -14.47
CA PHE A 263 3.83 19.02 -15.20
C PHE A 263 3.11 18.57 -16.47
N CYS A 264 1.80 18.37 -16.42
CA CYS A 264 1.01 18.00 -17.59
C CYS A 264 1.04 19.11 -18.66
N ASP A 265 0.93 20.37 -18.26
CA ASP A 265 1.00 21.53 -19.18
C ASP A 265 2.38 21.62 -19.86
N LEU A 266 3.47 21.37 -19.13
CA LEU A 266 4.83 21.41 -19.65
C LEU A 266 5.15 20.26 -20.61
N THR A 267 4.59 19.09 -20.36
CA THR A 267 4.94 17.86 -21.09
C THR A 267 3.91 17.48 -22.16
N GLY A 268 2.81 18.23 -22.25
CA GLY A 268 1.72 17.92 -23.17
C GLY A 268 0.94 16.65 -22.82
N HIS A 269 1.05 16.17 -21.58
CA HIS A 269 0.25 15.06 -21.10
C HIS A 269 -1.24 15.44 -21.11
N LEU A 270 -2.09 14.46 -21.40
CA LEU A 270 -3.54 14.65 -21.30
C LEU A 270 -3.92 15.10 -19.89
N GLY A 271 -4.89 16.02 -19.80
CA GLY A 271 -5.31 16.55 -18.51
C GLY A 271 -5.80 15.44 -17.55
N ILE A 272 -5.38 15.50 -16.30
CA ILE A 272 -5.72 14.53 -15.26
C ILE A 272 -7.23 14.50 -15.07
N GLU A 273 -7.81 13.31 -15.17
CA GLU A 273 -9.23 13.07 -15.09
C GLU A 273 -9.64 12.37 -13.79
N VAL A 274 -8.79 11.47 -13.26
CA VAL A 274 -9.03 10.72 -12.04
C VAL A 274 -7.93 11.02 -11.02
N PHE A 275 -8.33 11.17 -9.76
CA PHE A 275 -7.43 11.42 -8.63
C PHE A 275 -7.56 10.27 -7.64
N HIS A 276 -6.46 9.60 -7.36
CA HIS A 276 -6.41 8.52 -6.38
C HIS A 276 -5.71 9.00 -5.10
N ALA A 277 -6.45 9.11 -4.02
CA ALA A 277 -5.94 9.35 -2.68
C ALA A 277 -5.59 8.02 -2.01
N ASN A 278 -4.30 7.73 -1.91
CA ASN A 278 -3.78 6.51 -1.28
C ASN A 278 -3.58 6.75 0.22
N GLU A 279 -4.63 6.61 1.01
CA GLU A 279 -4.79 6.90 2.43
C GLU A 279 -5.18 8.36 2.75
N GLY A 280 -5.60 8.60 4.01
CA GLY A 280 -6.13 9.87 4.50
C GLY A 280 -5.22 11.06 4.32
N HIS A 281 -3.91 10.87 4.45
CA HIS A 281 -2.91 11.95 4.32
C HIS A 281 -2.90 12.64 2.93
N ALA A 282 -3.54 12.08 1.91
CA ALA A 282 -3.72 12.73 0.62
C ALA A 282 -5.03 13.55 0.52
N GLY A 283 -5.88 13.57 1.56
CA GLY A 283 -7.25 14.10 1.51
C GLY A 283 -7.37 15.56 1.08
N PHE A 284 -6.39 16.42 1.38
CA PHE A 284 -6.40 17.82 0.98
C PHE A 284 -6.34 18.07 -0.54
N LEU A 285 -6.03 17.02 -1.36
CA LEU A 285 -6.15 17.13 -2.82
C LEU A 285 -7.57 17.54 -3.25
N GLY A 286 -8.60 17.09 -2.50
CA GLY A 286 -9.98 17.42 -2.79
C GLY A 286 -10.29 18.90 -2.61
N LEU A 287 -9.69 19.60 -1.62
CA LEU A 287 -9.86 21.03 -1.46
C LEU A 287 -9.24 21.84 -2.61
N GLU A 288 -8.04 21.49 -3.04
CA GLU A 288 -7.42 22.17 -4.18
C GLU A 288 -8.19 21.92 -5.48
N ARG A 289 -8.74 20.71 -5.64
CA ARG A 289 -9.62 20.38 -6.76
C ARG A 289 -10.90 21.24 -6.77
N ILE A 290 -11.51 21.42 -5.59
CA ILE A 290 -12.67 22.30 -5.44
C ILE A 290 -12.28 23.75 -5.79
N ARG A 291 -11.15 24.26 -5.23
CA ARG A 291 -10.67 25.61 -5.55
C ARG A 291 -10.43 25.81 -7.04
N GLU A 292 -9.79 24.84 -7.68
CA GLU A 292 -9.51 24.83 -9.12
C GLU A 292 -10.80 24.98 -9.94
N LEU A 293 -11.80 24.13 -9.66
CA LEU A 293 -13.09 24.12 -10.35
C LEU A 293 -13.89 25.42 -10.14
N MET A 294 -13.88 25.96 -8.90
CA MET A 294 -14.51 27.25 -8.61
C MET A 294 -13.84 28.41 -9.38
N ALA A 295 -12.51 28.38 -9.51
CA ALA A 295 -11.76 29.46 -10.15
C ALA A 295 -11.76 29.39 -11.68
N THR A 296 -11.73 28.17 -12.27
CA THR A 296 -11.58 28.00 -13.73
C THR A 296 -12.91 27.78 -14.46
N GLU A 297 -13.91 27.24 -13.77
CA GLU A 297 -15.23 26.92 -14.34
C GLU A 297 -16.36 27.73 -13.72
N GLU A 298 -16.02 28.67 -12.81
CA GLU A 298 -16.97 29.55 -12.12
C GLU A 298 -18.09 28.79 -11.36
N LEU A 299 -17.81 27.53 -10.94
CA LEU A 299 -18.77 26.70 -10.22
C LEU A 299 -18.95 27.19 -8.78
N GLY A 300 -20.17 27.09 -8.26
CA GLY A 300 -20.41 27.22 -6.82
C GLY A 300 -19.77 26.07 -6.02
N TYR A 301 -19.59 26.24 -4.72
CA TYR A 301 -18.90 25.26 -3.86
C TYR A 301 -19.49 23.84 -3.94
N GLU A 302 -20.82 23.69 -3.84
CA GLU A 302 -21.47 22.37 -3.89
C GLU A 302 -21.30 21.70 -5.26
N ALA A 303 -21.34 22.47 -6.34
CA ALA A 303 -21.10 21.96 -7.69
C ALA A 303 -19.64 21.53 -7.88
N ALA A 304 -18.71 22.37 -7.47
CA ALA A 304 -17.27 22.05 -7.52
C ALA A 304 -16.94 20.82 -6.67
N LYS A 305 -17.52 20.69 -5.48
CA LYS A 305 -17.39 19.52 -4.60
C LYS A 305 -17.95 18.26 -5.25
N ALA A 306 -19.13 18.33 -5.87
CA ALA A 306 -19.74 17.19 -6.55
C ALA A 306 -18.86 16.70 -7.71
N VAL A 307 -18.36 17.61 -8.57
CA VAL A 307 -17.43 17.25 -9.66
C VAL A 307 -16.12 16.67 -9.12
N ALA A 308 -15.51 17.29 -8.11
CA ALA A 308 -14.27 16.78 -7.51
C ALA A 308 -14.45 15.38 -6.95
N ARG A 309 -15.55 15.11 -6.23
CA ARG A 309 -15.89 13.81 -5.66
C ARG A 309 -15.99 12.71 -6.71
N THR A 310 -16.68 12.95 -7.82
CA THR A 310 -16.92 11.93 -8.85
C THR A 310 -15.64 11.42 -9.50
N ALA A 311 -14.61 12.26 -9.54
CA ALA A 311 -13.30 11.98 -10.10
C ALA A 311 -12.31 11.41 -9.09
N THR A 312 -12.69 11.25 -7.82
CA THR A 312 -11.79 10.83 -6.74
C THR A 312 -12.06 9.40 -6.31
N VAL A 313 -10.98 8.62 -6.20
CA VAL A 313 -10.92 7.28 -5.60
C VAL A 313 -10.13 7.39 -4.29
N PHE A 314 -10.63 6.80 -3.23
CA PHE A 314 -9.98 6.77 -1.92
C PHE A 314 -9.70 5.33 -1.48
N THR A 315 -8.45 5.01 -1.19
CA THR A 315 -8.06 3.70 -0.64
C THR A 315 -7.60 3.85 0.79
N THR A 316 -8.25 3.16 1.73
CA THR A 316 -7.77 3.05 3.11
C THR A 316 -6.93 1.79 3.30
N HIS A 317 -5.81 1.93 4.02
CA HIS A 317 -4.87 0.86 4.34
C HIS A 317 -4.83 0.53 5.83
N THR A 318 -5.55 1.29 6.64
CA THR A 318 -5.45 1.26 8.10
C THR A 318 -6.62 0.50 8.71
N PRO A 319 -6.39 -0.68 9.33
CA PRO A 319 -7.44 -1.48 9.95
C PRO A 319 -7.74 -1.08 11.40
N VAL A 320 -7.05 -0.08 11.94
CA VAL A 320 -7.14 0.35 13.35
C VAL A 320 -7.32 1.86 13.46
N PRO A 321 -8.26 2.35 14.31
CA PRO A 321 -8.51 3.78 14.47
C PRO A 321 -7.27 4.60 14.86
N ALA A 322 -6.35 4.03 15.64
CA ALA A 322 -5.13 4.71 16.09
C ALA A 322 -4.11 4.99 14.98
N GLY A 323 -4.22 4.34 13.83
CA GLY A 323 -3.34 4.56 12.69
C GLY A 323 -3.87 5.59 11.66
N ILE A 324 -5.05 6.17 11.91
CA ILE A 324 -5.64 7.21 11.07
C ILE A 324 -5.11 8.57 11.51
N ASP A 325 -4.66 9.40 10.56
CA ASP A 325 -4.23 10.76 10.84
C ASP A 325 -5.41 11.61 11.35
N ARG A 326 -5.22 12.18 12.52
CA ARG A 326 -6.17 13.05 13.22
C ARG A 326 -5.48 14.29 13.70
N PHE A 327 -6.08 15.44 13.43
CA PHE A 327 -5.56 16.73 13.83
C PHE A 327 -6.53 17.44 14.79
N PRO A 328 -6.01 18.24 15.76
CA PRO A 328 -6.86 19.15 16.51
C PRO A 328 -7.60 20.11 15.55
N VAL A 329 -8.92 20.26 15.73
CA VAL A 329 -9.74 21.16 14.88
C VAL A 329 -9.21 22.60 14.91
N ASP A 330 -8.74 23.08 16.07
CA ASP A 330 -8.18 24.43 16.18
C ASP A 330 -6.91 24.61 15.35
N LEU A 331 -6.10 23.54 15.20
CA LEU A 331 -4.94 23.55 14.34
C LEU A 331 -5.36 23.69 12.85
N VAL A 332 -6.34 22.92 12.42
CA VAL A 332 -6.86 23.01 11.04
C VAL A 332 -7.50 24.39 10.80
N ARG A 333 -8.28 24.92 11.76
CA ARG A 333 -8.86 26.26 11.67
C ARG A 333 -7.79 27.35 11.52
N ARG A 334 -6.67 27.24 12.22
CA ARG A 334 -5.55 28.18 12.09
C ARG A 334 -4.96 28.18 10.67
N TYR A 335 -4.87 27.01 10.02
CA TYR A 335 -4.29 26.87 8.68
C TYR A 335 -5.23 27.29 7.55
N PHE A 336 -6.54 27.18 7.74
CA PHE A 336 -7.53 27.45 6.69
C PHE A 336 -8.43 28.67 6.97
N GLY A 337 -8.34 29.32 8.12
CA GLY A 337 -9.26 30.39 8.51
C GLY A 337 -8.68 31.78 8.59
N ASP A 338 -7.36 31.98 8.65
CA ASP A 338 -6.67 33.29 8.85
C ASP A 338 -7.33 34.19 9.92
N GLY A 339 -7.91 33.54 10.96
CA GLY A 339 -8.64 34.23 12.03
C GLY A 339 -10.05 34.69 11.67
N GLY A 340 -10.53 34.43 10.47
CA GLY A 340 -11.87 34.80 9.99
C GLY A 340 -12.83 33.59 9.90
N PRO A 341 -14.12 33.86 9.60
CA PRO A 341 -15.14 32.82 9.46
C PRO A 341 -15.09 32.10 8.09
N MET A 342 -14.36 32.63 7.13
CA MET A 342 -14.23 32.08 5.76
C MET A 342 -12.96 31.29 5.60
N CYS A 343 -12.98 30.31 4.68
CA CYS A 343 -11.80 29.55 4.35
C CYS A 343 -10.82 30.38 3.49
N SER A 344 -9.56 30.51 3.91
CA SER A 344 -8.54 31.28 3.17
C SER A 344 -8.22 30.69 1.78
N LEU A 345 -8.29 29.36 1.63
CA LEU A 345 -8.11 28.67 0.35
C LEU A 345 -9.35 28.81 -0.55
N LEU A 346 -10.55 28.92 0.04
CA LEU A 346 -11.85 28.99 -0.62
C LEU A 346 -12.61 30.24 -0.11
N PRO A 347 -12.28 31.47 -0.57
CA PRO A 347 -12.69 32.70 0.10
C PRO A 347 -14.22 32.95 0.17
N THR A 348 -15.01 32.22 -0.62
CA THR A 348 -16.48 32.31 -0.62
C THR A 348 -17.15 31.19 0.19
N VAL A 349 -16.35 30.31 0.84
CA VAL A 349 -16.84 29.14 1.59
C VAL A 349 -16.63 29.34 3.07
N PRO A 350 -17.68 29.14 3.89
CA PRO A 350 -17.52 29.15 5.36
C PRO A 350 -16.46 28.12 5.81
N LEU A 351 -15.63 28.51 6.76
CA LEU A 351 -14.61 27.61 7.30
C LEU A 351 -15.23 26.35 7.92
N ASP A 352 -16.39 26.49 8.55
CA ASP A 352 -17.11 25.37 9.15
C ASP A 352 -17.51 24.30 8.14
N ASP A 353 -17.78 24.65 6.88
CA ASP A 353 -18.06 23.67 5.81
C ASP A 353 -16.83 22.85 5.45
N VAL A 354 -15.64 23.45 5.52
CA VAL A 354 -14.37 22.76 5.34
C VAL A 354 -14.05 21.85 6.53
N ILE A 355 -14.26 22.36 7.77
CA ILE A 355 -14.07 21.57 8.99
C ILE A 355 -15.03 20.38 9.05
N ALA A 356 -16.26 20.54 8.58
CA ALA A 356 -17.25 19.44 8.50
C ALA A 356 -16.77 18.26 7.65
N LEU A 357 -15.85 18.45 6.69
CA LEU A 357 -15.30 17.37 5.89
C LEU A 357 -14.52 16.35 6.73
N GLY A 358 -13.82 16.79 7.79
CA GLY A 358 -13.09 15.92 8.70
C GLY A 358 -13.83 15.58 9.99
N ALA A 359 -15.08 16.03 10.17
CA ALA A 359 -15.82 15.84 11.42
C ALA A 359 -16.02 14.36 11.78
N GLU A 360 -15.78 14.03 13.06
CA GLU A 360 -16.10 12.74 13.67
C GLU A 360 -16.89 12.92 14.97
N ALA A 361 -17.06 11.87 15.79
CA ALA A 361 -17.83 11.94 17.02
C ALA A 361 -17.24 12.93 18.04
N ASP A 362 -15.91 13.06 18.10
CA ASP A 362 -15.25 14.09 18.88
C ASP A 362 -15.19 15.41 18.07
N PRO A 363 -15.90 16.47 18.50
CA PRO A 363 -15.93 17.75 17.77
C PRO A 363 -14.59 18.49 17.75
N ASN A 364 -13.62 18.09 18.59
CA ASN A 364 -12.29 18.70 18.65
C ASN A 364 -11.29 18.06 17.69
N VAL A 365 -11.70 17.03 16.96
CA VAL A 365 -10.84 16.23 16.09
C VAL A 365 -11.27 16.34 14.64
N PHE A 366 -10.29 16.59 13.79
CA PHE A 366 -10.40 16.52 12.34
C PHE A 366 -9.77 15.22 11.83
N ASN A 367 -10.57 14.34 11.26
CA ASN A 367 -10.20 13.01 10.82
C ASN A 367 -9.96 12.99 9.29
N MET A 368 -8.72 12.70 8.89
CA MET A 368 -8.33 12.72 7.48
C MET A 368 -8.97 11.60 6.65
N ALA A 369 -9.25 10.43 7.25
CA ALA A 369 -9.97 9.38 6.54
C ALA A 369 -11.44 9.76 6.29
N HIS A 370 -12.11 10.42 7.27
CA HIS A 370 -13.46 10.95 7.07
C HIS A 370 -13.51 11.97 5.93
N MET A 371 -12.52 12.86 5.87
CA MET A 371 -12.37 13.80 4.75
C MET A 371 -12.19 13.05 3.42
N GLY A 372 -11.32 12.03 3.40
CA GLY A 372 -11.09 11.20 2.22
C GLY A 372 -12.39 10.56 1.70
N PHE A 373 -13.18 9.93 2.58
CA PHE A 373 -14.47 9.33 2.22
C PHE A 373 -15.51 10.36 1.75
N ARG A 374 -15.57 11.53 2.39
CA ARG A 374 -16.54 12.59 1.99
C ARG A 374 -16.17 13.24 0.65
N LEU A 375 -14.89 13.26 0.28
CA LEU A 375 -14.40 13.84 -0.97
C LEU A 375 -14.15 12.82 -2.07
N ALA A 376 -14.43 11.54 -1.85
CA ALA A 376 -14.39 10.49 -2.87
C ALA A 376 -15.77 9.90 -3.13
N GLN A 377 -16.09 9.63 -4.38
CA GLN A 377 -17.30 8.89 -4.74
C GLN A 377 -17.10 7.36 -4.63
N ARG A 378 -15.86 6.91 -4.78
CA ARG A 378 -15.49 5.49 -4.72
C ARG A 378 -14.40 5.28 -3.70
N ALA A 379 -14.60 4.26 -2.86
CA ALA A 379 -13.63 3.92 -1.83
C ALA A 379 -13.46 2.40 -1.69
N ASN A 380 -12.27 1.98 -1.25
CA ASN A 380 -11.98 0.56 -1.03
C ASN A 380 -10.98 0.33 0.11
N GLY A 381 -11.11 -0.83 0.75
CA GLY A 381 -10.06 -1.46 1.55
C GLY A 381 -9.14 -2.33 0.68
N VAL A 382 -8.11 -2.93 1.28
CA VAL A 382 -6.99 -3.58 0.56
C VAL A 382 -6.95 -5.10 0.70
N SER A 383 -8.01 -5.70 1.20
CA SER A 383 -8.38 -7.12 1.15
C SER A 383 -9.87 -7.25 1.36
N LYS A 384 -10.46 -8.42 1.09
CA LYS A 384 -11.90 -8.64 1.33
C LYS A 384 -12.26 -8.45 2.80
N LEU A 385 -11.48 -9.07 3.71
CA LEU A 385 -11.68 -8.89 5.15
C LEU A 385 -11.50 -7.43 5.58
N HIS A 386 -10.46 -6.74 5.07
CA HIS A 386 -10.27 -5.32 5.38
C HIS A 386 -11.41 -4.45 4.85
N GLY A 387 -12.02 -4.78 3.73
CA GLY A 387 -13.25 -4.14 3.25
C GLY A 387 -14.39 -4.28 4.27
N VAL A 388 -14.56 -5.46 4.87
CA VAL A 388 -15.56 -5.68 5.95
C VAL A 388 -15.23 -4.84 7.19
N VAL A 389 -13.98 -4.88 7.65
CA VAL A 389 -13.50 -4.10 8.81
C VAL A 389 -13.69 -2.59 8.56
N SER A 390 -13.34 -2.10 7.37
CA SER A 390 -13.49 -0.69 6.99
C SER A 390 -14.96 -0.26 6.98
N ARG A 391 -15.87 -1.07 6.43
CA ARG A 391 -17.30 -0.78 6.47
C ARG A 391 -17.81 -0.65 7.90
N GLN A 392 -17.39 -1.54 8.81
CA GLN A 392 -17.75 -1.47 10.23
C GLN A 392 -17.17 -0.22 10.90
N MET A 393 -15.89 0.05 10.69
CA MET A 393 -15.16 1.16 11.30
C MET A 393 -15.72 2.53 10.88
N PHE A 394 -16.16 2.66 9.65
CA PHE A 394 -16.66 3.92 9.08
C PHE A 394 -18.19 3.95 8.92
N ALA A 395 -18.93 2.98 9.49
CA ALA A 395 -20.40 2.92 9.40
C ALA A 395 -21.08 4.21 9.87
N GLY A 396 -20.47 4.93 10.83
CA GLY A 396 -20.98 6.22 11.32
C GLY A 396 -21.08 7.32 10.26
N LEU A 397 -20.40 7.19 9.11
CA LEU A 397 -20.55 8.11 7.97
C LEU A 397 -21.84 7.84 7.17
N TRP A 398 -22.46 6.68 7.34
CA TRP A 398 -23.71 6.26 6.69
C TRP A 398 -24.76 5.81 7.72
N PRO A 399 -25.26 6.73 8.57
CA PRO A 399 -26.16 6.39 9.64
C PRO A 399 -27.46 5.75 9.10
N GLY A 400 -27.86 4.62 9.73
CA GLY A 400 -29.04 3.85 9.34
C GLY A 400 -28.80 2.80 8.25
N PHE A 401 -27.62 2.72 7.66
CA PHE A 401 -27.24 1.60 6.79
C PHE A 401 -26.59 0.48 7.60
N GLU A 402 -26.88 -0.75 7.20
CA GLU A 402 -26.13 -1.88 7.72
C GLU A 402 -24.66 -1.80 7.28
N PRO A 403 -23.70 -2.27 8.09
CA PRO A 403 -22.28 -2.23 7.70
C PRO A 403 -21.99 -2.86 6.34
N ALA A 404 -22.72 -3.90 5.95
CA ALA A 404 -22.55 -4.55 4.66
C ALA A 404 -22.93 -3.64 3.46
N GLU A 405 -23.75 -2.62 3.68
CA GLU A 405 -24.25 -1.70 2.66
C GLU A 405 -23.43 -0.42 2.53
N VAL A 406 -22.52 -0.17 3.48
CA VAL A 406 -21.60 0.97 3.42
C VAL A 406 -20.78 0.90 2.12
N PRO A 407 -20.73 1.98 1.30
CA PRO A 407 -20.16 1.92 -0.05
C PRO A 407 -18.62 1.92 -0.05
N ILE A 408 -18.01 1.02 0.70
CA ILE A 408 -16.59 0.74 0.72
C ILE A 408 -16.36 -0.66 0.15
N GLY A 409 -15.79 -0.72 -1.04
CA GLY A 409 -15.42 -1.99 -1.68
C GLY A 409 -14.11 -2.56 -1.17
N SER A 410 -13.53 -3.48 -1.94
CA SER A 410 -12.18 -3.98 -1.67
C SER A 410 -11.47 -4.29 -2.98
N VAL A 411 -10.16 -4.01 -3.02
CA VAL A 411 -9.21 -4.53 -4.01
C VAL A 411 -8.09 -5.16 -3.22
N THR A 412 -7.95 -6.47 -3.32
CA THR A 412 -6.87 -7.16 -2.60
C THR A 412 -5.53 -6.72 -3.17
N ASN A 413 -4.62 -6.29 -2.31
CA ASN A 413 -3.30 -5.86 -2.72
C ASN A 413 -2.60 -6.93 -3.57
N GLY A 414 -1.64 -6.50 -4.37
CA GLY A 414 -0.73 -7.35 -5.12
C GLY A 414 0.71 -6.87 -5.00
N VAL A 415 1.64 -7.72 -5.42
CA VAL A 415 3.08 -7.43 -5.40
C VAL A 415 3.68 -7.57 -6.78
N HIS A 416 4.63 -6.70 -7.12
CA HIS A 416 5.20 -6.66 -8.47
C HIS A 416 6.13 -7.86 -8.72
N ARG A 417 5.69 -8.78 -9.60
CA ARG A 417 6.41 -10.03 -9.88
C ARG A 417 7.85 -9.79 -10.34
N GLY A 418 8.05 -8.84 -11.26
CA GLY A 418 9.38 -8.52 -11.80
C GLY A 418 10.38 -8.07 -10.73
N THR A 419 9.90 -7.42 -9.65
CA THR A 419 10.73 -7.00 -8.52
C THR A 419 10.96 -8.13 -7.50
N TRP A 420 9.90 -8.87 -7.16
CA TRP A 420 9.92 -9.74 -5.97
C TRP A 420 10.17 -11.21 -6.25
N ALA A 421 9.93 -11.70 -7.48
CA ALA A 421 10.35 -13.04 -7.84
C ALA A 421 11.83 -13.05 -8.24
N ASP A 422 12.58 -14.01 -7.73
CA ASP A 422 13.97 -14.21 -8.10
C ASP A 422 14.12 -14.54 -9.60
N ARG A 423 15.18 -14.07 -10.21
CA ARG A 423 15.45 -14.29 -11.64
C ARG A 423 15.42 -15.77 -12.03
N ALA A 424 15.95 -16.66 -11.16
CA ALA A 424 15.90 -18.10 -11.44
C ALA A 424 14.46 -18.65 -11.42
N VAL A 425 13.56 -18.08 -10.62
CA VAL A 425 12.14 -18.45 -10.62
C VAL A 425 11.46 -17.89 -11.87
N GLN A 426 11.72 -16.64 -12.23
CA GLN A 426 11.13 -16.02 -13.42
C GLN A 426 11.51 -16.75 -14.71
N GLU A 427 12.80 -17.10 -14.89
CA GLU A 427 13.34 -17.67 -16.12
C GLU A 427 13.13 -19.19 -16.20
N ARG A 428 13.27 -19.91 -15.08
CA ARG A 428 13.34 -21.38 -15.06
C ARG A 428 12.07 -22.05 -14.51
N ALA A 429 11.23 -21.33 -13.80
CA ALA A 429 9.94 -21.79 -13.28
C ALA A 429 8.77 -20.98 -13.84
N SER A 430 8.88 -20.48 -15.07
CA SER A 430 7.80 -19.76 -15.77
C SER A 430 6.56 -20.64 -15.98
N ASP A 431 6.74 -21.96 -16.16
CA ASP A 431 5.69 -22.97 -16.10
C ASP A 431 5.99 -23.95 -14.95
N PRO A 432 5.52 -23.65 -13.71
CA PRO A 432 5.80 -24.51 -12.56
C PRO A 432 5.19 -25.92 -12.68
N LEU A 433 4.12 -26.08 -13.47
CA LEU A 433 3.43 -27.36 -13.62
C LEU A 433 4.24 -28.33 -14.51
N ALA A 434 5.00 -27.82 -15.47
CA ALA A 434 5.83 -28.64 -16.36
C ALA A 434 7.23 -28.91 -15.80
N LEU A 435 7.67 -28.17 -14.78
CA LEU A 435 9.03 -28.31 -14.24
C LEU A 435 9.17 -29.59 -13.40
N PRO A 436 10.21 -30.45 -13.63
CA PRO A 436 10.47 -31.62 -12.77
C PRO A 436 10.70 -31.24 -11.30
N ASP A 437 10.28 -32.11 -10.37
CA ASP A 437 10.40 -31.88 -8.91
C ASP A 437 11.82 -31.57 -8.47
N ASP A 438 12.80 -32.33 -8.94
CA ASP A 438 14.23 -32.11 -8.63
C ASP A 438 14.77 -30.80 -9.19
N ALA A 439 14.23 -30.32 -10.30
CA ALA A 439 14.63 -29.03 -10.86
C ALA A 439 14.07 -27.88 -10.02
N LEU A 440 12.81 -27.95 -9.60
CA LEU A 440 12.19 -26.98 -8.72
C LEU A 440 12.88 -26.97 -7.33
N TRP A 441 13.18 -28.16 -6.79
CA TRP A 441 13.90 -28.29 -5.54
C TRP A 441 15.31 -27.70 -5.60
N ARG A 442 16.04 -27.89 -6.70
CA ARG A 442 17.37 -27.26 -6.90
C ARG A 442 17.29 -25.72 -6.94
N ILE A 443 16.24 -25.16 -7.54
CA ILE A 443 16.01 -23.70 -7.51
C ILE A 443 15.84 -23.26 -6.05
N ARG A 444 14.95 -23.89 -5.27
CA ARG A 444 14.70 -23.55 -3.87
C ARG A 444 15.95 -23.66 -3.01
N ASN A 445 16.73 -24.74 -3.19
CA ASN A 445 18.00 -24.92 -2.46
C ASN A 445 19.03 -23.82 -2.79
N GLY A 446 19.11 -23.41 -4.06
CA GLY A 446 19.98 -22.30 -4.47
C GLY A 446 19.55 -20.96 -3.85
N LEU A 447 18.24 -20.70 -3.75
CA LEU A 447 17.73 -19.51 -3.09
C LEU A 447 18.03 -19.50 -1.58
N ARG A 448 17.86 -20.63 -0.90
CA ARG A 448 18.18 -20.78 0.51
C ARG A 448 19.68 -20.62 0.77
N ALA A 449 20.53 -21.18 -0.07
CA ALA A 449 21.98 -21.04 0.07
C ALA A 449 22.42 -19.56 0.01
N ARG A 450 21.89 -18.79 -0.95
CA ARG A 450 22.16 -17.33 -1.02
C ARG A 450 21.65 -16.56 0.21
N LEU A 451 20.49 -16.94 0.74
CA LEU A 451 19.99 -16.36 1.99
C LEU A 451 20.94 -16.67 3.16
N VAL A 452 21.45 -17.90 3.27
CA VAL A 452 22.39 -18.27 4.34
C VAL A 452 23.65 -17.42 4.28
N ASP A 453 24.20 -17.20 3.08
CA ASP A 453 25.38 -16.34 2.90
C ASP A 453 25.11 -14.90 3.33
N GLU A 454 23.93 -14.36 2.96
CA GLU A 454 23.51 -13.01 3.36
C GLU A 454 23.32 -12.89 4.88
N VAL A 455 22.69 -13.89 5.53
CA VAL A 455 22.52 -13.94 6.98
C VAL A 455 23.87 -13.94 7.69
N ARG A 456 24.83 -14.73 7.23
CA ARG A 456 26.20 -14.81 7.79
C ARG A 456 26.90 -13.45 7.70
N GLY A 457 26.86 -12.83 6.53
CA GLY A 457 27.50 -11.53 6.30
C GLY A 457 26.91 -10.42 7.17
N ARG A 458 25.58 -10.30 7.19
CA ARG A 458 24.88 -9.27 7.98
C ARG A 458 25.00 -9.51 9.48
N THR A 459 24.92 -10.73 9.93
CA THR A 459 25.13 -11.05 11.35
C THR A 459 26.54 -10.66 11.79
N ARG A 460 27.53 -10.97 10.98
CA ARG A 460 28.93 -10.60 11.28
C ARG A 460 29.08 -9.06 11.35
N ALA A 461 28.48 -8.33 10.39
CA ALA A 461 28.52 -6.87 10.39
C ALA A 461 27.79 -6.27 11.60
N ALA A 462 26.60 -6.76 11.93
CA ALA A 462 25.82 -6.28 13.07
C ALA A 462 26.54 -6.50 14.41
N TRP A 463 27.19 -7.64 14.58
CA TRP A 463 27.98 -7.90 15.81
C TRP A 463 29.21 -7.00 15.91
N ARG A 464 29.91 -6.70 14.80
CA ARG A 464 30.99 -5.70 14.77
C ARG A 464 30.48 -4.30 15.16
N GLU A 465 29.35 -3.87 14.66
CA GLU A 465 28.76 -2.59 15.04
C GLU A 465 28.41 -2.52 16.54
N ARG A 466 28.03 -3.66 17.14
CA ARG A 466 27.80 -3.79 18.59
C ARG A 466 29.09 -3.89 19.41
N GLY A 467 30.25 -3.85 18.77
CA GLY A 467 31.56 -3.83 19.41
C GLY A 467 32.30 -5.17 19.50
N ALA A 468 31.78 -6.23 18.86
CA ALA A 468 32.50 -7.52 18.83
C ALA A 468 33.76 -7.45 17.97
N VAL A 469 34.86 -8.09 18.45
CA VAL A 469 36.11 -8.19 17.69
C VAL A 469 36.13 -9.44 16.81
N ASP A 470 36.96 -9.44 15.76
CA ASP A 470 36.99 -10.54 14.78
C ASP A 470 37.25 -11.92 15.38
N ALA A 471 38.02 -11.98 16.46
CA ALA A 471 38.28 -13.23 17.17
C ALA A 471 37.03 -13.88 17.80
N GLU A 472 35.99 -13.09 18.06
CA GLU A 472 34.70 -13.55 18.62
C GLU A 472 33.69 -13.98 17.54
N LEU A 473 33.95 -13.69 16.25
CA LEU A 473 33.00 -13.82 15.16
C LEU A 473 33.14 -15.09 14.32
N GLY A 474 34.08 -16.00 14.64
CA GLY A 474 34.30 -17.23 13.86
C GLY A 474 33.08 -18.17 13.77
N TRP A 475 32.14 -18.07 14.72
CA TRP A 475 30.90 -18.84 14.67
C TRP A 475 29.95 -18.38 13.57
N THR A 476 30.01 -17.12 13.12
CA THR A 476 29.15 -16.57 12.06
C THR A 476 29.37 -17.23 10.70
N GLU A 477 30.55 -17.78 10.45
CA GLU A 477 30.87 -18.49 9.21
C GLU A 477 30.17 -19.87 9.12
N ARG A 478 29.78 -20.43 10.27
CA ARG A 478 29.16 -21.73 10.38
C ARG A 478 27.70 -21.69 10.84
N MET A 479 27.19 -20.50 11.11
CA MET A 479 25.79 -20.37 11.45
C MET A 479 24.91 -20.65 10.22
N PHE A 480 23.73 -21.15 10.43
CA PHE A 480 22.76 -21.58 9.44
C PHE A 480 23.31 -22.65 8.47
N ASP A 481 22.49 -23.59 8.10
CA ASP A 481 22.78 -24.68 7.20
C ASP A 481 21.89 -24.51 5.94
N PRO A 482 22.44 -24.45 4.72
CA PRO A 482 21.66 -24.31 3.50
C PRO A 482 20.74 -25.51 3.21
N THR A 483 20.84 -26.60 3.94
CA THR A 483 19.97 -27.79 3.80
C THR A 483 18.85 -27.85 4.85
N ALA A 484 18.90 -26.98 5.87
CA ALA A 484 17.93 -26.93 6.96
C ALA A 484 16.68 -26.10 6.60
N LEU A 485 15.54 -26.50 7.18
CA LEU A 485 14.29 -25.75 7.09
C LEU A 485 14.46 -24.33 7.62
N THR A 486 14.20 -23.32 6.80
CA THR A 486 14.37 -21.91 7.16
C THR A 486 13.03 -21.19 7.25
N ILE A 487 12.69 -20.71 8.45
CA ILE A 487 11.51 -19.91 8.74
C ILE A 487 11.89 -18.43 8.76
N GLY A 488 11.18 -17.60 8.00
CA GLY A 488 11.40 -16.16 7.95
C GLY A 488 10.25 -15.38 8.59
N PHE A 489 10.63 -14.34 9.35
CA PHE A 489 9.68 -13.36 9.90
C PHE A 489 10.29 -11.96 9.76
N ALA A 490 9.74 -11.13 8.87
CA ALA A 490 10.26 -9.78 8.68
C ALA A 490 9.14 -8.76 8.48
N ARG A 491 9.06 -7.78 9.40
CA ARG A 491 8.02 -6.75 9.37
C ARG A 491 8.32 -5.62 10.36
N ARG A 492 7.58 -4.49 10.20
CA ARG A 492 7.61 -3.43 11.22
C ARG A 492 7.20 -4.02 12.57
N VAL A 493 7.97 -3.75 13.61
CA VAL A 493 7.68 -4.18 14.98
C VAL A 493 6.56 -3.30 15.54
N SER A 494 5.41 -3.90 15.79
CA SER A 494 4.25 -3.30 16.46
C SER A 494 3.53 -4.39 17.25
N THR A 495 2.84 -4.04 18.32
CA THR A 495 2.22 -4.99 19.25
C THR A 495 1.30 -6.00 18.57
N TYR A 496 0.41 -5.56 17.67
CA TYR A 496 -0.52 -6.46 16.99
C TYR A 496 0.15 -7.45 16.03
N LYS A 497 1.40 -7.20 15.62
CA LYS A 497 2.17 -8.12 14.75
C LYS A 497 2.87 -9.23 15.51
N ARG A 498 2.91 -9.12 16.83
CA ARG A 498 3.32 -10.15 17.80
C ARG A 498 4.66 -10.80 17.49
N LEU A 499 5.71 -9.97 17.34
CA LEU A 499 7.09 -10.44 17.14
C LEU A 499 7.49 -11.53 18.15
N THR A 500 7.05 -11.40 19.39
CA THR A 500 7.43 -12.27 20.52
C THR A 500 6.48 -13.46 20.74
N LEU A 501 5.52 -13.72 19.82
CA LEU A 501 4.59 -14.84 20.01
C LEU A 501 5.30 -16.18 20.17
N MET A 502 6.38 -16.43 19.40
CA MET A 502 7.21 -17.63 19.56
C MET A 502 7.93 -17.71 20.92
N LEU A 503 8.13 -16.58 21.61
CA LEU A 503 8.73 -16.57 22.95
C LEU A 503 7.74 -16.87 24.07
N ARG A 504 6.46 -17.14 23.78
CA ARG A 504 5.49 -17.63 24.80
C ARG A 504 5.90 -19.02 25.30
N ASP A 505 6.52 -19.84 24.44
CA ASP A 505 7.14 -21.11 24.82
C ASP A 505 8.59 -21.18 24.31
N PRO A 506 9.54 -20.59 25.06
CA PRO A 506 10.94 -20.56 24.65
C PRO A 506 11.60 -21.95 24.69
N ASP A 507 11.06 -22.88 25.47
CA ASP A 507 11.61 -24.24 25.57
C ASP A 507 11.27 -25.06 24.31
N ARG A 508 10.04 -24.96 23.79
CA ARG A 508 9.66 -25.56 22.50
C ARG A 508 10.49 -24.96 21.37
N LEU A 509 10.68 -23.62 21.35
CA LEU A 509 11.54 -22.99 20.36
C LEU A 509 12.97 -23.51 20.43
N ARG A 510 13.55 -23.63 21.64
CA ARG A 510 14.89 -24.19 21.81
C ARG A 510 14.97 -25.65 21.33
N ALA A 511 13.98 -26.46 21.63
CA ALA A 511 13.93 -27.86 21.18
C ALA A 511 13.95 -27.96 19.64
N LEU A 512 13.18 -27.14 18.94
CA LEU A 512 13.18 -27.08 17.47
C LEU A 512 14.53 -26.62 16.89
N LEU A 513 15.17 -25.60 17.50
CA LEU A 513 16.45 -25.06 17.05
C LEU A 513 17.63 -26.02 17.31
N LEU A 514 17.51 -26.89 18.31
CA LEU A 514 18.57 -27.85 18.74
C LEU A 514 18.34 -29.28 18.23
N ASP A 515 17.29 -29.53 17.46
CA ASP A 515 17.07 -30.83 16.80
C ASP A 515 18.12 -31.02 15.69
N ASP A 516 19.05 -31.94 15.87
CA ASP A 516 20.12 -32.25 14.92
C ASP A 516 19.64 -33.16 13.76
N GLU A 517 18.53 -33.89 13.93
CA GLU A 517 17.97 -34.77 12.90
C GLU A 517 17.10 -34.00 11.91
N ARG A 518 16.35 -33.04 12.42
CA ARG A 518 15.40 -32.21 11.64
C ARG A 518 15.55 -30.72 11.99
N PRO A 519 16.73 -30.13 11.70
CA PRO A 519 17.07 -28.81 12.19
C PRO A 519 16.13 -27.73 11.62
N VAL A 520 15.63 -26.87 12.49
CA VAL A 520 14.92 -25.65 12.15
C VAL A 520 15.83 -24.46 12.38
N GLN A 521 15.80 -23.50 11.47
CA GLN A 521 16.49 -22.23 11.64
C GLN A 521 15.55 -21.07 11.36
N VAL A 522 15.73 -19.95 12.08
CA VAL A 522 14.81 -18.84 12.08
C VAL A 522 15.55 -17.53 11.80
N VAL A 523 15.13 -16.80 10.77
CA VAL A 523 15.66 -15.48 10.46
C VAL A 523 14.58 -14.42 10.64
N ILE A 524 14.93 -13.36 11.38
CA ILE A 524 14.02 -12.29 11.75
C ILE A 524 14.62 -10.94 11.38
N ALA A 525 13.80 -10.04 10.87
CA ALA A 525 14.18 -8.66 10.63
C ALA A 525 13.02 -7.71 10.93
N GLY A 526 13.32 -6.49 11.32
CA GLY A 526 12.28 -5.50 11.55
C GLY A 526 12.77 -4.25 12.25
N LYS A 527 11.98 -3.18 12.12
CA LYS A 527 12.21 -1.89 12.76
C LYS A 527 10.99 -1.52 13.60
N SER A 528 11.22 -1.01 14.83
CA SER A 528 10.18 -0.33 15.59
C SER A 528 10.10 1.14 15.17
N HIS A 529 8.92 1.75 15.29
CA HIS A 529 8.80 3.20 15.09
C HIS A 529 9.68 3.95 16.10
N PRO A 530 10.36 5.04 15.73
CA PRO A 530 11.23 5.77 16.63
C PRO A 530 10.60 6.19 17.96
N ALA A 531 9.30 6.50 17.96
CA ALA A 531 8.53 6.86 19.14
C ALA A 531 7.86 5.66 19.86
N ASP A 532 8.07 4.41 19.40
CA ASP A 532 7.47 3.21 19.98
C ASP A 532 8.49 2.49 20.89
N ASP A 533 8.61 2.97 22.13
CA ASP A 533 9.52 2.39 23.12
C ASP A 533 9.11 0.97 23.53
N GLU A 534 7.82 0.63 23.43
CA GLU A 534 7.38 -0.74 23.73
C GLU A 534 7.83 -1.72 22.65
N GLY A 535 7.65 -1.37 21.39
CA GLY A 535 8.17 -2.13 20.27
C GLY A 535 9.70 -2.31 20.33
N LYS A 536 10.44 -1.26 20.77
CA LYS A 536 11.89 -1.37 21.01
C LYS A 536 12.25 -2.34 22.14
N ARG A 537 11.46 -2.37 23.23
CA ARG A 537 11.64 -3.33 24.33
C ARG A 537 11.37 -4.77 23.89
N LEU A 538 10.31 -5.00 23.11
CA LEU A 538 10.03 -6.32 22.54
C LEU A 538 11.17 -6.79 21.62
N LEU A 539 11.74 -5.89 20.83
CA LEU A 539 12.92 -6.18 20.02
C LEU A 539 14.14 -6.54 20.88
N GLN A 540 14.43 -5.75 21.91
CA GLN A 540 15.54 -6.00 22.82
C GLN A 540 15.39 -7.35 23.54
N GLN A 541 14.18 -7.68 24.02
CA GLN A 541 13.88 -8.97 24.62
C GLN A 541 14.14 -10.13 23.65
N PHE A 542 13.71 -9.97 22.40
CA PHE A 542 13.94 -10.96 21.37
C PHE A 542 15.44 -11.14 21.06
N LEU A 543 16.20 -10.05 20.99
CA LEU A 543 17.65 -10.07 20.78
C LEU A 543 18.38 -10.78 21.90
N ALA A 544 17.99 -10.56 23.15
CA ALA A 544 18.57 -11.27 24.28
C ALA A 544 18.41 -12.80 24.17
N PHE A 545 17.30 -13.27 23.61
CA PHE A 545 17.10 -14.69 23.33
C PHE A 545 17.99 -15.17 22.19
N THR A 546 18.10 -14.42 21.08
CA THR A 546 18.90 -14.82 19.91
C THR A 546 20.42 -14.85 20.17
N ASP A 547 20.90 -14.05 21.13
CA ASP A 547 22.31 -13.95 21.47
C ASP A 547 22.80 -15.14 22.31
N ASP A 548 21.93 -16.04 22.78
CA ASP A 548 22.29 -17.23 23.51
C ASP A 548 23.20 -18.16 22.70
N ARG A 549 24.37 -18.44 23.25
CA ARG A 549 25.42 -19.25 22.60
C ARG A 549 24.95 -20.63 22.14
N ALA A 550 23.99 -21.22 22.85
CA ALA A 550 23.46 -22.54 22.53
C ALA A 550 22.67 -22.55 21.20
N ILE A 551 21.95 -21.48 20.89
CA ILE A 551 21.02 -21.42 19.77
C ILE A 551 21.35 -20.39 18.68
N ARG A 552 22.25 -19.41 18.94
CA ARG A 552 22.58 -18.32 18.00
C ARG A 552 23.10 -18.80 16.64
N HIS A 553 23.48 -20.05 16.50
CA HIS A 553 23.85 -20.63 15.20
C HIS A 553 22.65 -21.05 14.36
N ARG A 554 21.44 -21.07 14.92
CA ARG A 554 20.18 -21.45 14.26
C ARG A 554 19.12 -20.34 14.25
N ILE A 555 19.36 -19.22 14.93
CA ILE A 555 18.44 -18.07 14.95
C ILE A 555 19.21 -16.78 14.79
N ALA A 556 18.68 -15.86 13.95
CA ALA A 556 19.33 -14.59 13.71
C ALA A 556 18.31 -13.46 13.65
N PHE A 557 18.66 -12.30 14.24
CA PHE A 557 18.01 -11.03 13.96
C PHE A 557 18.91 -10.19 13.06
N LEU A 558 18.37 -9.71 11.95
CA LEU A 558 19.07 -8.86 10.99
C LEU A 558 18.58 -7.42 11.14
N PRO A 559 19.41 -6.49 11.65
CA PRO A 559 19.05 -5.09 11.78
C PRO A 559 19.00 -4.40 10.41
N ASP A 560 18.36 -3.24 10.40
CA ASP A 560 18.19 -2.37 9.23
C ASP A 560 17.40 -2.99 8.07
N TYR A 561 16.26 -3.60 8.40
CA TYR A 561 15.34 -4.16 7.40
C TYR A 561 15.03 -3.16 6.30
N SER A 562 15.28 -3.53 5.05
CA SER A 562 15.15 -2.71 3.86
C SER A 562 14.62 -3.52 2.67
N ILE A 563 14.22 -2.85 1.58
CA ILE A 563 13.80 -3.50 0.32
C ILE A 563 14.88 -4.47 -0.19
N GLY A 564 16.16 -4.07 -0.14
CA GLY A 564 17.26 -4.92 -0.59
C GLY A 564 17.41 -6.18 0.25
N MET A 565 17.38 -6.07 1.59
CA MET A 565 17.37 -7.24 2.48
C MET A 565 16.14 -8.11 2.27
N ALA A 566 14.99 -7.48 2.11
CA ALA A 566 13.70 -8.17 1.95
C ALA A 566 13.70 -9.15 0.78
N GLY A 567 14.35 -8.81 -0.34
CA GLY A 567 14.51 -9.71 -1.49
C GLY A 567 15.12 -11.05 -1.08
N TYR A 568 16.27 -11.04 -0.41
CA TYR A 568 16.94 -12.28 0.04
C TYR A 568 16.06 -13.11 0.96
N LEU A 569 15.33 -12.47 1.90
CA LEU A 569 14.44 -13.16 2.82
C LEU A 569 13.29 -13.84 2.10
N TYR A 570 12.59 -13.12 1.19
CA TYR A 570 11.47 -13.68 0.44
C TYR A 570 11.89 -14.77 -0.54
N HIS A 571 13.09 -14.64 -1.12
CA HIS A 571 13.62 -15.65 -2.02
C HIS A 571 13.98 -16.95 -1.27
N GLY A 572 14.69 -16.83 -0.15
CA GLY A 572 15.38 -17.96 0.47
C GLY A 572 14.64 -18.66 1.61
N CYS A 573 13.71 -17.99 2.30
CA CYS A 573 12.92 -18.65 3.34
C CYS A 573 11.99 -19.71 2.75
N ASP A 574 11.95 -20.86 3.41
CA ASP A 574 11.05 -21.97 3.04
C ASP A 574 9.65 -21.75 3.54
N VAL A 575 9.55 -21.21 4.76
CA VAL A 575 8.28 -20.84 5.40
C VAL A 575 8.31 -19.36 5.73
N TRP A 576 7.22 -18.67 5.41
CA TRP A 576 6.98 -17.30 5.78
C TRP A 576 5.96 -17.24 6.91
N LEU A 577 6.44 -16.89 8.11
CA LEU A 577 5.59 -16.78 9.29
C LEU A 577 4.89 -15.43 9.34
N ASN A 578 3.57 -15.45 9.58
CA ASN A 578 2.76 -14.26 9.74
C ASN A 578 1.67 -14.50 10.80
N ASN A 579 1.81 -13.92 11.98
CA ASN A 579 0.97 -14.19 13.16
C ASN A 579 0.32 -12.91 13.73
N PRO A 580 -0.38 -12.10 12.89
CA PRO A 580 -1.03 -10.89 13.36
C PRO A 580 -2.18 -11.20 14.30
N LEU A 581 -2.58 -10.19 15.06
CA LEU A 581 -3.82 -10.23 15.85
C LEU A 581 -5.01 -9.98 14.92
N ARG A 582 -5.71 -11.04 14.49
CA ARG A 582 -6.91 -10.93 13.64
C ARG A 582 -7.99 -10.07 14.30
N PRO A 583 -8.65 -9.08 13.58
CA PRO A 583 -8.55 -8.79 12.15
C PRO A 583 -7.67 -7.55 11.85
N LEU A 584 -6.53 -7.38 12.50
CA LEU A 584 -5.73 -6.15 12.45
C LEU A 584 -4.66 -6.13 11.32
N GLU A 585 -4.58 -7.13 10.47
CA GLU A 585 -3.75 -7.11 9.27
C GLU A 585 -4.60 -6.72 8.06
N ALA A 586 -4.44 -5.51 7.56
CA ALA A 586 -5.22 -5.02 6.43
C ALA A 586 -5.04 -5.88 5.16
N CYS A 587 -3.82 -6.30 4.88
CA CYS A 587 -3.52 -7.22 3.79
C CYS A 587 -2.35 -8.14 4.08
N GLY A 588 -1.14 -7.63 4.37
CA GLY A 588 0.03 -8.46 4.69
C GLY A 588 0.84 -8.91 3.47
N THR A 589 1.28 -7.98 2.61
CA THR A 589 1.94 -8.28 1.32
C THR A 589 3.29 -9.02 1.40
N SER A 590 3.88 -9.19 2.59
CA SER A 590 5.15 -9.92 2.77
C SER A 590 5.02 -11.41 2.39
N GLY A 591 3.94 -12.07 2.82
CA GLY A 591 3.66 -13.45 2.46
C GLY A 591 3.41 -13.67 0.96
N MET A 592 2.81 -12.68 0.29
CA MET A 592 2.63 -12.69 -1.17
C MET A 592 3.99 -12.73 -1.90
N LYS A 593 4.97 -11.94 -1.44
CA LYS A 593 6.32 -11.90 -2.04
C LYS A 593 7.06 -13.21 -1.86
N SER A 594 6.91 -13.86 -0.70
CA SER A 594 7.44 -15.20 -0.45
C SER A 594 6.79 -16.23 -1.37
N ALA A 595 5.46 -16.18 -1.55
CA ALA A 595 4.72 -17.08 -2.43
C ALA A 595 5.18 -17.02 -3.89
N LEU A 596 5.55 -15.82 -4.40
CA LEU A 596 6.12 -15.65 -5.74
C LEU A 596 7.44 -16.42 -5.95
N ASN A 597 8.09 -16.84 -4.88
CA ASN A 597 9.34 -17.60 -4.91
C ASN A 597 9.17 -19.07 -4.46
N GLY A 598 7.93 -19.51 -4.25
CA GLY A 598 7.62 -20.84 -3.75
C GLY A 598 7.86 -21.01 -2.25
N GLY A 599 7.99 -19.92 -1.49
CA GLY A 599 7.93 -19.95 -0.02
C GLY A 599 6.50 -20.24 0.44
N LEU A 600 6.35 -21.15 1.41
CA LEU A 600 5.04 -21.53 1.93
C LEU A 600 4.64 -20.62 3.10
N ASN A 601 3.38 -20.20 3.15
CA ASN A 601 2.92 -19.36 4.24
C ASN A 601 2.44 -20.17 5.43
N LEU A 602 2.87 -19.79 6.64
CA LEU A 602 2.36 -20.24 7.92
C LEU A 602 1.77 -19.01 8.61
N SER A 603 0.47 -18.82 8.49
CA SER A 603 -0.15 -17.55 8.86
C SER A 603 -1.50 -17.71 9.52
N VAL A 604 -1.82 -16.77 10.42
CA VAL A 604 -3.21 -16.54 10.84
C VAL A 604 -4.03 -16.16 9.61
N LEU A 605 -5.30 -16.64 9.54
CA LEU A 605 -6.26 -16.27 8.50
C LEU A 605 -6.68 -14.81 8.69
N ASP A 606 -5.85 -13.89 8.15
CA ASP A 606 -6.07 -12.44 8.19
C ASP A 606 -5.55 -11.81 6.90
N GLY A 607 -6.09 -10.66 6.52
CA GLY A 607 -5.74 -9.97 5.28
C GLY A 607 -5.92 -10.87 4.04
N TRP A 608 -4.91 -10.93 3.17
CA TRP A 608 -4.95 -11.73 1.94
C TRP A 608 -5.01 -13.24 2.17
N TRP A 609 -4.46 -13.72 3.31
CA TRP A 609 -4.43 -15.15 3.62
C TRP A 609 -5.80 -15.70 3.97
N ASP A 610 -6.71 -14.87 4.51
CA ASP A 610 -8.11 -15.23 4.77
C ASP A 610 -8.87 -15.61 3.48
N GLU A 611 -8.46 -15.06 2.35
CA GLU A 611 -9.16 -15.27 1.08
C GLU A 611 -8.46 -16.22 0.11
N LEU A 612 -7.13 -16.43 0.23
CA LEU A 612 -6.36 -17.25 -0.71
C LEU A 612 -5.78 -18.54 -0.10
N TYR A 613 -5.98 -18.79 1.18
CA TYR A 613 -5.61 -20.07 1.78
C TYR A 613 -6.53 -21.19 1.30
N ASP A 614 -5.96 -22.26 0.74
CA ASP A 614 -6.69 -23.40 0.19
C ASP A 614 -6.24 -24.77 0.75
N GLY A 615 -5.34 -24.77 1.75
CA GLY A 615 -4.75 -25.97 2.35
C GLY A 615 -3.58 -26.57 1.56
N GLN A 616 -3.36 -26.16 0.30
CA GLN A 616 -2.27 -26.66 -0.54
C GLN A 616 -1.10 -25.69 -0.66
N ASN A 617 -1.30 -24.41 -0.30
CA ASN A 617 -0.33 -23.33 -0.44
C ASN A 617 0.38 -22.95 0.87
N GLY A 618 0.15 -23.68 1.96
CA GLY A 618 0.77 -23.44 3.29
C GLY A 618 -0.06 -24.00 4.42
N TRP A 619 -0.07 -23.29 5.56
CA TRP A 619 -0.79 -23.67 6.78
C TRP A 619 -1.49 -22.47 7.42
N ALA A 620 -2.67 -22.70 7.96
CA ALA A 620 -3.43 -21.69 8.68
C ALA A 620 -3.27 -21.89 10.19
N ILE A 621 -2.79 -20.85 10.88
CA ILE A 621 -2.76 -20.81 12.34
C ILE A 621 -4.18 -20.49 12.82
N PRO A 622 -4.81 -21.37 13.62
CA PRO A 622 -6.11 -21.11 14.20
C PRO A 622 -6.10 -19.84 15.06
N SER A 623 -7.13 -19.02 14.96
CA SER A 623 -7.23 -17.79 15.74
C SER A 623 -8.33 -17.88 16.80
N ALA A 624 -7.99 -17.54 18.04
CA ALA A 624 -8.89 -17.57 19.20
C ALA A 624 -9.54 -16.19 19.41
N VAL A 625 -10.30 -15.71 18.42
CA VAL A 625 -11.00 -14.41 18.49
C VAL A 625 -12.08 -14.41 19.57
N GLY A 626 -12.19 -13.31 20.32
CA GLY A 626 -13.26 -13.10 21.31
C GLY A 626 -12.96 -13.59 22.73
N ILE A 627 -11.74 -14.06 22.98
CA ILE A 627 -11.28 -14.41 24.33
C ILE A 627 -10.26 -13.40 24.86
N ASP A 628 -9.92 -13.54 26.14
CA ASP A 628 -8.90 -12.72 26.80
C ASP A 628 -7.57 -12.68 26.00
N PRO A 629 -6.94 -11.50 25.81
CA PRO A 629 -5.76 -11.35 24.95
C PRO A 629 -4.56 -12.23 25.34
N GLU A 630 -4.24 -12.36 26.63
CA GLU A 630 -3.11 -13.19 27.08
C GLU A 630 -3.38 -14.67 26.81
N ARG A 631 -4.57 -15.13 27.17
CA ARG A 631 -5.00 -16.52 26.90
C ARG A 631 -5.08 -16.80 25.40
N ARG A 632 -5.47 -15.81 24.61
CA ARG A 632 -5.47 -15.91 23.13
C ARG A 632 -4.06 -16.15 22.60
N ASP A 633 -3.10 -15.38 23.08
CA ASP A 633 -1.71 -15.52 22.66
C ASP A 633 -1.13 -16.88 23.02
N ASP A 634 -1.42 -17.41 24.20
CA ASP A 634 -0.98 -18.76 24.60
C ASP A 634 -1.57 -19.84 23.68
N ILE A 635 -2.88 -19.80 23.41
CA ILE A 635 -3.55 -20.76 22.52
C ILE A 635 -3.00 -20.68 21.08
N GLU A 636 -2.81 -19.46 20.55
CA GLU A 636 -2.31 -19.28 19.20
C GLU A 636 -0.82 -19.63 19.09
N ALA A 637 -0.02 -19.46 20.15
CA ALA A 637 1.35 -19.93 20.23
C ALA A 637 1.44 -21.45 20.23
N ASP A 638 0.61 -22.12 21.05
CA ASP A 638 0.54 -23.59 21.07
C ASP A 638 0.17 -24.15 19.70
N ALA A 639 -0.86 -23.58 19.06
CA ALA A 639 -1.29 -23.98 17.71
C ALA A 639 -0.20 -23.75 16.66
N LEU A 640 0.56 -22.66 16.77
CA LEU A 640 1.70 -22.39 15.89
C LEU A 640 2.77 -23.48 16.03
N TYR A 641 3.15 -23.85 17.26
CA TYR A 641 4.13 -24.90 17.51
C TYR A 641 3.63 -26.26 17.05
N ASP A 642 2.38 -26.61 17.33
CA ASP A 642 1.78 -27.88 16.87
C ASP A 642 1.86 -28.02 15.34
N LEU A 643 1.60 -26.93 14.59
CA LEU A 643 1.74 -26.93 13.14
C LEU A 643 3.21 -27.11 12.71
N ILE A 644 4.15 -26.43 13.38
CA ILE A 644 5.57 -26.56 13.04
C ILE A 644 6.05 -27.99 13.30
N GLU A 645 5.78 -28.54 14.46
CA GLU A 645 6.28 -29.84 14.92
C GLU A 645 5.65 -31.03 14.19
N HIS A 646 4.35 -30.95 13.90
CA HIS A 646 3.58 -32.10 13.40
C HIS A 646 3.26 -32.05 11.90
N GLU A 647 3.35 -30.86 11.28
CA GLU A 647 3.05 -30.68 9.86
C GLU A 647 4.22 -30.15 9.05
N VAL A 648 4.76 -29.00 9.42
CA VAL A 648 5.78 -28.27 8.63
C VAL A 648 7.09 -29.07 8.60
N VAL A 649 7.66 -29.38 9.76
CA VAL A 649 8.95 -30.09 9.89
C VAL A 649 8.86 -31.50 9.26
N PRO A 650 7.86 -32.34 9.57
CA PRO A 650 7.76 -33.65 8.94
C PRO A 650 7.63 -33.61 7.43
N THR A 651 6.85 -32.63 6.90
CA THR A 651 6.66 -32.49 5.44
C THR A 651 7.95 -32.06 4.72
N PHE A 652 8.76 -31.19 5.34
CA PHE A 652 10.04 -30.75 4.74
C PHE A 652 11.09 -31.85 4.78
N TYR A 653 11.14 -32.66 5.85
CA TYR A 653 12.12 -33.74 6.02
C TYR A 653 11.64 -35.10 5.52
N GLU A 654 10.56 -35.19 4.76
CA GLU A 654 10.11 -36.40 4.07
C GLU A 654 11.02 -36.70 2.87
N ARG A 655 12.32 -36.89 3.13
CA ARG A 655 13.37 -37.14 2.15
C ARG A 655 14.49 -38.00 2.77
N ARG A 656 15.16 -38.80 1.95
CA ARG A 656 16.29 -39.64 2.42
C ARG A 656 17.58 -38.83 2.47
N GLU A 657 17.80 -38.04 1.43
CA GLU A 657 18.99 -37.22 1.26
C GLU A 657 18.59 -35.74 1.05
N PRO A 658 19.40 -34.75 1.50
CA PRO A 658 19.12 -33.34 1.34
C PRO A 658 18.89 -32.88 -0.11
N ALA A 659 19.46 -33.57 -1.08
CA ALA A 659 19.31 -33.29 -2.50
C ALA A 659 18.00 -33.79 -3.09
N GLU A 660 17.34 -34.77 -2.47
CA GLU A 660 16.05 -35.28 -2.93
C GLU A 660 14.90 -34.27 -2.63
N ALA A 661 13.99 -34.13 -3.58
CA ALA A 661 12.81 -33.32 -3.41
C ALA A 661 11.80 -33.99 -2.47
N PRO A 662 11.40 -33.38 -1.34
CA PRO A 662 10.36 -33.96 -0.48
C PRO A 662 9.00 -33.89 -1.22
N PRO A 663 8.32 -35.03 -1.48
CA PRO A 663 7.18 -35.05 -2.40
C PRO A 663 6.03 -34.13 -2.00
N ARG A 664 5.60 -34.18 -0.74
CA ARG A 664 4.50 -33.31 -0.26
C ARG A 664 4.91 -31.84 -0.19
N TRP A 665 6.16 -31.55 0.14
CA TRP A 665 6.67 -30.19 0.15
C TRP A 665 6.68 -29.57 -1.24
N ILE A 666 7.30 -30.26 -2.19
CA ILE A 666 7.44 -29.76 -3.55
C ILE A 666 6.09 -29.63 -4.27
N ALA A 667 5.11 -30.47 -3.94
CA ALA A 667 3.74 -30.32 -4.43
C ALA A 667 3.11 -29.01 -3.94
N LYS A 668 3.27 -28.65 -2.66
CA LYS A 668 2.82 -27.34 -2.13
C LYS A 668 3.54 -26.16 -2.78
N VAL A 669 4.87 -26.24 -2.97
CA VAL A 669 5.65 -25.21 -3.66
C VAL A 669 5.15 -24.99 -5.08
N ARG A 670 4.95 -26.07 -5.81
CA ARG A 670 4.42 -26.06 -7.17
C ARG A 670 3.04 -25.42 -7.26
N HIS A 671 2.14 -25.82 -6.36
CA HIS A 671 0.78 -25.27 -6.26
C HIS A 671 0.82 -23.77 -5.93
N THR A 672 1.65 -23.36 -4.97
CA THR A 672 1.83 -21.95 -4.61
C THR A 672 2.28 -21.11 -5.81
N LEU A 673 3.26 -21.58 -6.58
CA LEU A 673 3.76 -20.86 -7.75
C LEU A 673 2.72 -20.79 -8.88
N ALA A 674 1.98 -21.89 -9.11
CA ALA A 674 1.06 -22.01 -10.24
C ALA A 674 -0.30 -21.35 -9.97
N VAL A 675 -0.82 -21.45 -8.76
CA VAL A 675 -2.17 -21.01 -8.39
C VAL A 675 -2.14 -19.69 -7.60
N THR A 676 -1.37 -19.64 -6.52
CA THR A 676 -1.33 -18.44 -5.66
C THR A 676 -0.55 -17.29 -6.33
N GLY A 677 0.54 -17.60 -7.07
CA GLY A 677 1.40 -16.60 -7.70
C GLY A 677 0.68 -15.59 -8.60
N PRO A 678 -0.18 -16.00 -9.54
CA PRO A 678 -0.97 -15.09 -10.37
C PRO A 678 -1.93 -14.21 -9.55
N GLU A 679 -2.58 -14.77 -8.52
CA GLU A 679 -3.57 -14.08 -7.70
C GLU A 679 -2.95 -12.97 -6.83
N VAL A 680 -1.71 -13.13 -6.39
CA VAL A 680 -0.99 -12.12 -5.60
C VAL A 680 -0.24 -11.09 -6.46
N SER A 681 -0.40 -11.12 -7.78
CA SER A 681 0.28 -10.20 -8.70
C SER A 681 -0.28 -8.78 -8.61
N ALA A 682 0.63 -7.78 -8.63
CA ALA A 682 0.25 -6.36 -8.74
C ALA A 682 -0.44 -6.05 -10.08
N ASP A 683 -0.16 -6.82 -11.14
CA ASP A 683 -0.86 -6.68 -12.42
C ASP A 683 -2.35 -6.95 -12.28
N ARG A 684 -2.75 -8.01 -11.54
CA ARG A 684 -4.15 -8.29 -11.22
C ARG A 684 -4.77 -7.09 -10.46
N MET A 685 -4.11 -6.66 -9.37
CA MET A 685 -4.57 -5.53 -8.55
C MET A 685 -4.77 -4.26 -9.40
N VAL A 686 -3.79 -3.88 -10.21
CA VAL A 686 -3.86 -2.64 -11.02
C VAL A 686 -4.92 -2.75 -12.12
N ARG A 687 -5.14 -3.94 -12.69
CA ARG A 687 -6.26 -4.17 -13.64
C ARG A 687 -7.62 -3.98 -12.96
N GLU A 688 -7.80 -4.48 -11.73
CA GLU A 688 -9.01 -4.25 -10.93
C GLU A 688 -9.22 -2.76 -10.65
N TYR A 689 -8.18 -2.03 -10.20
CA TYR A 689 -8.29 -0.57 -10.06
C TYR A 689 -8.67 0.12 -11.38
N ALA A 690 -8.07 -0.26 -12.47
CA ALA A 690 -8.34 0.34 -13.78
C ALA A 690 -9.78 0.09 -14.25
N THR A 691 -10.30 -1.14 -14.06
CA THR A 691 -11.63 -1.53 -14.54
C THR A 691 -12.76 -1.13 -13.60
N ASP A 692 -12.57 -1.24 -12.29
CA ASP A 692 -13.64 -1.16 -11.31
C ASP A 692 -13.66 0.17 -10.54
N TYR A 693 -12.55 0.93 -10.59
CA TYR A 693 -12.43 2.22 -9.92
C TYR A 693 -12.11 3.36 -10.89
N TYR A 694 -11.00 3.33 -11.64
CA TYR A 694 -10.57 4.47 -12.46
C TYR A 694 -11.51 4.70 -13.65
N ARG A 695 -11.85 3.66 -14.38
CA ARG A 695 -12.80 3.78 -15.50
C ARG A 695 -14.20 4.25 -15.05
N PRO A 696 -14.81 3.69 -13.99
CA PRO A 696 -16.07 4.20 -13.47
C PRO A 696 -15.99 5.64 -12.95
N ALA A 697 -14.88 6.03 -12.30
CA ALA A 697 -14.66 7.41 -11.84
C ALA A 697 -14.57 8.38 -13.02
N ALA A 698 -13.80 8.05 -14.07
CA ALA A 698 -13.71 8.84 -15.29
C ALA A 698 -15.08 8.99 -15.98
N ARG A 699 -15.86 7.91 -16.09
CA ARG A 699 -17.22 7.94 -16.65
C ARG A 699 -18.15 8.82 -15.83
N SER A 700 -18.12 8.70 -14.48
CA SER A 700 -18.94 9.55 -13.60
C SER A 700 -18.55 11.03 -13.74
N ALA A 701 -17.26 11.34 -13.76
CA ALA A 701 -16.77 12.71 -13.93
C ALA A 701 -17.25 13.32 -15.25
N ARG A 702 -17.16 12.57 -16.36
CA ARG A 702 -17.66 12.99 -17.70
C ARG A 702 -19.16 13.18 -17.72
N ALA A 703 -19.93 12.32 -17.02
CA ALA A 703 -21.39 12.38 -16.95
C ALA A 703 -21.89 13.52 -16.06
N VAL A 704 -21.26 13.72 -14.90
CA VAL A 704 -21.72 14.71 -13.90
C VAL A 704 -21.36 16.13 -14.29
N ARG A 705 -20.15 16.37 -14.82
CA ARG A 705 -19.66 17.73 -15.07
C ARG A 705 -20.61 18.60 -15.91
N PRO A 706 -21.18 18.16 -17.06
CA PRO A 706 -22.12 18.97 -17.82
C PRO A 706 -23.53 19.12 -17.20
N LEU A 707 -23.82 18.34 -16.16
CA LEU A 707 -25.13 18.22 -15.52
C LEU A 707 -25.05 18.47 -14.01
N VAL A 708 -23.96 19.12 -13.55
CA VAL A 708 -23.71 19.27 -12.12
C VAL A 708 -24.78 20.10 -11.42
N ASP A 709 -25.33 21.10 -12.08
CA ASP A 709 -26.39 21.94 -11.51
C ASP A 709 -27.67 21.10 -11.24
N GLU A 710 -28.02 20.15 -12.14
CA GLU A 710 -29.13 19.20 -11.94
C GLU A 710 -28.87 18.33 -10.70
N LEU A 711 -27.64 17.84 -10.55
CA LEU A 711 -27.28 17.03 -9.39
C LEU A 711 -27.30 17.82 -8.07
N VAL A 712 -26.82 19.06 -8.09
CA VAL A 712 -26.81 19.95 -6.91
C VAL A 712 -28.25 20.32 -6.53
N GLU A 713 -29.08 20.69 -7.48
CA GLU A 713 -30.51 21.01 -7.24
C GLU A 713 -31.23 19.77 -6.65
N TYR A 714 -31.04 18.59 -7.25
CA TYR A 714 -31.57 17.34 -6.72
C TYR A 714 -31.11 17.07 -5.29
N THR A 715 -29.80 17.15 -5.05
CA THR A 715 -29.21 16.85 -3.73
C THR A 715 -29.72 17.83 -2.67
N GLY A 716 -29.82 19.11 -3.02
CA GLY A 716 -30.37 20.17 -2.14
C GLY A 716 -31.84 19.91 -1.81
N ARG A 717 -32.68 19.62 -2.80
CA ARG A 717 -34.10 19.30 -2.61
C ARG A 717 -34.31 18.07 -1.75
N VAL A 718 -33.58 17.00 -2.05
CA VAL A 718 -33.68 15.75 -1.27
C VAL A 718 -33.25 15.95 0.17
N ARG A 719 -32.14 16.64 0.43
CA ARG A 719 -31.67 16.91 1.82
C ARG A 719 -32.68 17.77 2.59
N ALA A 720 -33.24 18.79 1.97
CA ALA A 720 -34.24 19.67 2.60
C ALA A 720 -35.55 18.94 2.90
N GLY A 721 -36.02 18.06 2.00
CA GLY A 721 -37.27 17.32 2.16
C GLY A 721 -37.18 16.02 2.95
N TRP A 722 -35.93 15.51 3.24
CA TRP A 722 -35.74 14.17 3.75
C TRP A 722 -36.40 13.90 5.11
N ASP A 723 -36.44 14.91 5.97
CA ASP A 723 -37.04 14.78 7.30
C ASP A 723 -38.57 14.67 7.29
N ALA A 724 -39.23 15.02 6.18
CA ALA A 724 -40.65 14.81 5.98
C ALA A 724 -40.99 13.39 5.50
N VAL A 725 -40.03 12.65 4.92
CA VAL A 725 -40.27 11.30 4.41
C VAL A 725 -40.70 10.35 5.55
N ARG A 726 -41.78 9.63 5.36
CA ARG A 726 -42.33 8.64 6.31
C ARG A 726 -42.64 7.32 5.61
N VAL A 727 -42.25 6.23 6.21
CA VAL A 727 -42.68 4.89 5.83
C VAL A 727 -43.89 4.52 6.69
N GLY A 728 -45.04 4.46 6.08
CA GLY A 728 -46.32 4.15 6.75
C GLY A 728 -46.55 2.63 6.87
N ASN A 729 -47.83 2.24 6.85
CA ASN A 729 -48.20 0.84 6.98
C ASN A 729 -47.78 0.02 5.76
N SER A 730 -47.36 -1.19 6.01
CA SER A 730 -47.16 -2.21 4.99
C SER A 730 -48.14 -3.37 5.18
N GLN A 731 -48.60 -3.96 4.08
CA GLN A 731 -49.44 -5.14 4.06
C GLN A 731 -48.80 -6.21 3.20
N ALA A 732 -48.70 -7.42 3.77
CA ALA A 732 -48.09 -8.55 3.10
C ALA A 732 -49.12 -9.68 2.99
N GLN A 733 -49.29 -10.25 1.80
CA GLN A 733 -50.18 -11.39 1.55
C GLN A 733 -49.37 -12.47 0.82
N VAL A 734 -49.46 -13.71 1.35
CA VAL A 734 -48.86 -14.87 0.68
C VAL A 734 -49.63 -15.14 -0.63
N VAL A 735 -48.86 -15.26 -1.71
CA VAL A 735 -49.34 -15.60 -3.05
C VAL A 735 -48.56 -16.81 -3.59
N PRO A 736 -49.04 -17.47 -4.68
CA PRO A 736 -48.33 -18.66 -5.19
C PRO A 736 -46.84 -18.45 -5.49
N ASP A 737 -46.50 -17.25 -5.98
CA ASP A 737 -45.12 -16.90 -6.43
C ASP A 737 -44.29 -16.19 -5.34
N GLY A 738 -44.81 -16.06 -4.09
CA GLY A 738 -44.08 -15.35 -3.05
C GLY A 738 -44.96 -14.63 -2.04
N VAL A 739 -44.56 -13.40 -1.69
CA VAL A 739 -45.32 -12.52 -0.78
C VAL A 739 -45.58 -11.21 -1.53
N ASP A 740 -46.85 -10.95 -1.82
CA ASP A 740 -47.32 -9.69 -2.37
C ASP A 740 -47.30 -8.63 -1.26
N LEU A 741 -46.38 -7.66 -1.39
CA LEU A 741 -46.15 -6.60 -0.42
C LEU A 741 -46.61 -5.27 -0.99
N THR A 742 -47.41 -4.56 -0.21
CA THR A 742 -47.79 -3.15 -0.48
C THR A 742 -47.35 -2.29 0.71
N ALA A 743 -46.84 -1.09 0.43
CA ALA A 743 -46.41 -0.13 1.43
C ALA A 743 -46.93 1.28 1.13
N GLU A 744 -47.34 1.99 2.17
CA GLU A 744 -47.73 3.41 2.10
C GLU A 744 -46.48 4.24 2.42
N ILE A 745 -46.10 5.14 1.52
CA ILE A 745 -44.95 6.02 1.70
C ILE A 745 -45.46 7.47 1.52
N ASP A 746 -45.17 8.30 2.53
CA ASP A 746 -45.36 9.74 2.44
C ASP A 746 -43.97 10.36 2.13
N LEU A 747 -43.86 10.98 0.98
CA LEU A 747 -42.65 11.59 0.49
C LEU A 747 -42.52 13.08 0.86
N GLY A 748 -43.58 13.66 1.50
CA GLY A 748 -43.62 15.11 1.74
C GLY A 748 -43.55 15.87 0.42
N ASP A 749 -42.57 16.75 0.27
CA ASP A 749 -42.34 17.56 -0.95
C ASP A 749 -41.46 16.86 -2.02
N LEU A 750 -41.08 15.62 -1.80
CA LEU A 750 -40.27 14.84 -2.79
C LEU A 750 -41.18 14.09 -3.75
N GLU A 751 -40.70 13.85 -4.97
CA GLU A 751 -41.39 13.10 -6.00
C GLU A 751 -40.95 11.61 -6.01
N ASP A 752 -41.81 10.73 -6.59
CA ASP A 752 -41.49 9.30 -6.78
C ASP A 752 -40.17 9.09 -7.53
N GLY A 753 -39.86 9.96 -8.49
CA GLY A 753 -38.59 9.93 -9.23
C GLY A 753 -37.34 10.27 -8.40
N ASP A 754 -37.51 10.96 -7.27
CA ASP A 754 -36.39 11.35 -6.38
C ASP A 754 -35.95 10.23 -5.46
N VAL A 755 -36.73 9.16 -5.31
CA VAL A 755 -36.51 8.11 -4.32
C VAL A 755 -36.61 6.71 -4.93
N ARG A 756 -36.00 5.79 -4.23
CA ARG A 756 -36.12 4.35 -4.44
C ARG A 756 -36.71 3.73 -3.19
N VAL A 757 -37.84 3.08 -3.33
CA VAL A 757 -38.46 2.32 -2.24
C VAL A 757 -38.10 0.86 -2.38
N GLU A 758 -37.66 0.25 -1.30
CA GLU A 758 -37.24 -1.16 -1.24
C GLU A 758 -37.83 -1.88 -0.04
N ALA A 759 -38.07 -3.17 -0.21
CA ALA A 759 -38.18 -4.11 0.89
C ALA A 759 -36.89 -4.91 1.00
N VAL A 760 -36.25 -4.88 2.15
CA VAL A 760 -35.16 -5.78 2.46
C VAL A 760 -35.74 -7.06 3.04
N ILE A 761 -35.57 -8.20 2.35
CA ILE A 761 -36.13 -9.49 2.77
C ILE A 761 -34.96 -10.38 3.23
N GLY A 762 -35.11 -11.07 4.36
CA GLY A 762 -34.07 -11.95 4.93
C GLY A 762 -34.62 -12.93 5.96
N GLY A 763 -33.73 -13.81 6.46
CA GLY A 763 -34.04 -14.62 7.63
C GLY A 763 -34.31 -13.74 8.85
N VAL A 764 -35.02 -14.25 9.84
CA VAL A 764 -35.27 -13.55 11.12
C VAL A 764 -34.63 -14.35 12.24
N ASP A 765 -33.73 -13.74 12.99
CA ASP A 765 -33.04 -14.34 14.12
C ASP A 765 -33.95 -14.49 15.40
N GLY A 766 -33.37 -14.96 16.50
CA GLY A 766 -34.07 -15.09 17.77
C GLY A 766 -34.46 -13.77 18.44
N ALA A 767 -33.81 -12.67 18.08
CA ALA A 767 -34.11 -11.32 18.57
C ALA A 767 -35.15 -10.59 17.69
N GLY A 768 -35.51 -11.15 16.52
CA GLY A 768 -36.42 -10.54 15.58
C GLY A 768 -35.74 -9.67 14.52
N GLU A 769 -34.40 -9.65 14.45
CA GLU A 769 -33.62 -8.87 13.49
C GLU A 769 -33.48 -9.62 12.16
N LEU A 770 -33.46 -8.85 11.06
CA LEU A 770 -33.21 -9.40 9.73
C LEU A 770 -31.75 -9.80 9.58
N VAL A 771 -31.52 -11.02 9.09
CA VAL A 771 -30.17 -11.52 8.75
C VAL A 771 -30.09 -11.87 7.27
N ASN A 772 -28.96 -11.54 6.64
CA ASN A 772 -28.72 -11.78 5.22
C ASN A 772 -29.77 -11.12 4.30
N GLY A 773 -30.11 -9.88 4.60
CA GLY A 773 -31.15 -9.13 3.88
C GLY A 773 -30.80 -8.90 2.41
N THR A 774 -31.76 -9.15 1.52
CA THR A 774 -31.66 -8.86 0.09
C THR A 774 -32.69 -7.78 -0.27
N PRO A 775 -32.28 -6.66 -0.89
CA PRO A 775 -33.21 -5.61 -1.26
C PRO A 775 -34.00 -5.98 -2.52
N VAL A 776 -35.30 -5.75 -2.47
CA VAL A 776 -36.25 -5.88 -3.59
C VAL A 776 -36.94 -4.54 -3.81
N ARG A 777 -36.86 -4.00 -5.02
CA ARG A 777 -37.48 -2.71 -5.35
C ARG A 777 -39.02 -2.81 -5.37
N LEU A 778 -39.69 -1.86 -4.72
CA LEU A 778 -41.13 -1.63 -4.85
C LEU A 778 -41.39 -0.56 -5.91
N HIS A 779 -42.44 -0.74 -6.68
CA HIS A 779 -42.87 0.19 -7.73
C HIS A 779 -44.18 0.88 -7.32
N PHE A 780 -44.29 2.18 -7.62
CA PHE A 780 -45.48 2.95 -7.38
C PHE A 780 -46.58 2.56 -8.40
N ASP A 781 -47.77 2.14 -7.92
CA ASP A 781 -48.89 1.73 -8.77
C ASP A 781 -49.91 2.85 -9.02
N GLY A 782 -49.64 4.06 -8.58
CA GLY A 782 -50.51 5.21 -8.58
C GLY A 782 -51.19 5.49 -7.23
N SER A 783 -51.06 4.59 -6.27
CA SER A 783 -51.61 4.73 -4.92
C SER A 783 -50.68 4.24 -3.81
N ARG A 784 -49.95 3.18 -4.05
CA ARG A 784 -49.04 2.54 -3.09
C ARG A 784 -47.79 2.01 -3.81
N TYR A 785 -46.77 1.71 -3.03
CA TYR A 785 -45.58 0.99 -3.51
C TYR A 785 -45.79 -0.51 -3.36
N ARG A 786 -45.52 -1.31 -4.40
CA ARG A 786 -45.83 -2.75 -4.45
C ARG A 786 -44.69 -3.56 -5.08
N ALA A 787 -44.46 -4.77 -4.56
CA ALA A 787 -43.68 -5.81 -5.21
C ALA A 787 -44.12 -7.19 -4.73
N VAL A 788 -43.88 -8.22 -5.56
CA VAL A 788 -43.93 -9.61 -5.10
C VAL A 788 -42.53 -9.99 -4.63
N LEU A 789 -42.37 -10.25 -3.33
CA LEU A 789 -41.12 -10.68 -2.71
C LEU A 789 -40.92 -12.18 -2.90
N PRO A 790 -39.72 -12.68 -3.16
CA PRO A 790 -39.47 -14.11 -3.24
C PRO A 790 -39.73 -14.79 -1.90
N ALA A 791 -40.39 -15.97 -1.93
CA ALA A 791 -40.59 -16.77 -0.74
C ALA A 791 -39.30 -17.47 -0.35
N HIS A 792 -38.97 -17.47 0.95
CA HIS A 792 -37.85 -18.20 1.54
C HIS A 792 -38.37 -19.36 2.42
N VAL A 793 -37.63 -20.48 2.40
CA VAL A 793 -37.94 -21.59 3.30
C VAL A 793 -37.47 -21.21 4.72
N GLY A 794 -38.39 -21.42 5.70
CA GLY A 794 -38.14 -21.12 7.11
C GLY A 794 -38.75 -19.81 7.59
N ARG A 795 -38.26 -19.31 8.72
CA ARG A 795 -38.73 -18.04 9.29
C ARG A 795 -37.99 -16.88 8.57
N PHE A 796 -38.75 -16.07 7.86
CA PHE A 796 -38.24 -14.89 7.17
C PHE A 796 -39.13 -13.68 7.44
N GLY A 797 -38.55 -12.48 7.19
CA GLY A 797 -39.20 -11.21 7.40
C GLY A 797 -38.78 -10.19 6.35
N TYR A 798 -39.35 -9.00 6.44
CA TYR A 798 -39.00 -7.88 5.59
C TYR A 798 -38.99 -6.56 6.38
N ALA A 799 -38.22 -5.61 5.92
CA ALA A 799 -38.27 -4.20 6.32
C ALA A 799 -38.39 -3.31 5.10
N VAL A 800 -39.31 -2.34 5.15
CA VAL A 800 -39.50 -1.36 4.06
C VAL A 800 -38.65 -0.13 4.33
N ARG A 801 -37.96 0.36 3.30
CA ARG A 801 -37.14 1.56 3.38
C ARG A 801 -37.23 2.44 2.14
N VAL A 802 -36.89 3.71 2.32
CA VAL A 802 -36.77 4.71 1.26
C VAL A 802 -35.32 5.19 1.19
N LEU A 803 -34.79 5.29 -0.01
CA LEU A 803 -33.44 5.73 -0.35
C LEU A 803 -33.47 6.82 -1.43
N PRO A 804 -32.49 7.74 -1.50
CA PRO A 804 -32.36 8.64 -2.64
C PRO A 804 -32.09 7.87 -3.94
N GLN A 805 -32.61 8.40 -5.06
CA GLN A 805 -32.35 7.85 -6.38
C GLN A 805 -32.12 8.96 -7.41
N HIS A 806 -30.97 8.95 -8.08
CA HIS A 806 -30.70 9.80 -9.23
C HIS A 806 -29.70 9.12 -10.15
N ARG A 807 -29.80 9.36 -11.46
CA ARG A 807 -28.96 8.72 -12.50
C ARG A 807 -27.48 9.09 -12.42
N LEU A 808 -27.15 10.20 -11.78
CA LEU A 808 -25.78 10.69 -11.60
C LEU A 808 -25.12 10.25 -10.27
N LEU A 809 -25.85 9.58 -9.37
CA LEU A 809 -25.30 8.96 -8.17
C LEU A 809 -24.63 7.63 -8.53
N ALA A 810 -23.54 7.29 -7.85
CA ALA A 810 -22.89 5.99 -7.99
C ALA A 810 -23.71 4.85 -7.35
N GLY A 811 -24.55 5.16 -6.39
CA GLY A 811 -25.43 4.21 -5.72
C GLY A 811 -26.38 4.87 -4.70
N PRO A 812 -27.36 4.12 -4.18
CA PRO A 812 -28.38 4.68 -3.29
C PRO A 812 -27.84 5.11 -1.92
N ALA A 813 -26.71 4.55 -1.48
CA ALA A 813 -26.08 4.93 -0.21
C ALA A 813 -25.19 6.18 -0.33
N GLU A 814 -24.97 6.73 -1.52
CA GLU A 814 -23.99 7.82 -1.74
C GLU A 814 -24.27 9.07 -0.91
N LEU A 815 -25.55 9.43 -0.71
CA LEU A 815 -25.94 10.61 0.07
C LEU A 815 -25.99 10.34 1.59
N GLY A 816 -25.83 9.08 2.05
CA GLY A 816 -25.91 8.70 3.45
C GLY A 816 -27.32 8.85 4.05
N LEU A 817 -28.37 8.82 3.21
CA LEU A 817 -29.75 9.00 3.62
C LEU A 817 -30.53 7.71 3.45
N VAL A 818 -31.20 7.27 4.52
CA VAL A 818 -32.14 6.16 4.51
C VAL A 818 -33.27 6.41 5.51
N ARG A 819 -34.48 5.93 5.19
CA ARG A 819 -35.64 5.99 6.10
C ARG A 819 -36.33 4.64 6.15
N TYR A 820 -36.48 4.07 7.33
CA TYR A 820 -37.18 2.80 7.58
C TYR A 820 -38.58 3.00 8.13
N ALA A 821 -39.41 1.98 7.98
CA ALA A 821 -40.64 1.85 8.77
C ALA A 821 -40.29 1.88 10.27
N ARG A 822 -41.05 2.67 11.05
CA ARG A 822 -40.89 2.76 12.52
C ARG A 822 -41.59 1.59 13.20
#